data_9c0d7aea509de7a5d926b591a88c792c
#
_entry.id   9c0d7aea509de7a5d926b591a88c792c
#
_cell.length_a   1.000
_cell.length_b   1.000
_cell.length_c   1.000
_cell.angle_alpha   90.00
_cell.angle_beta   90.00
_cell.angle_gamma   90.00
#
_symmetry.space_group_name_H-M   'P 1'
#
loop_
_entity.id
_entity.type
_entity.pdbx_description
1 polymer ?
#
loop_
_entity_poly.entity_id
_entity_poly.type
_entity_poly.pdbx_seq_one_letter_code
_entity_poly.pdbx_strand_id
1 'polypeptide(L)'
;MPRDIPVGNGRLLVTFDHKYQIRDLYFPHVGQENHAGAGPCRFGVHSDLPGKGGKQLLSWTQDAAWTIHQRYLRDTLTSSVTLDHPDLKLAMYCNDCVDFHRPIMIRKIKIKNLADHDRVVKVFHHQDFNMFGTKIGDTAYYDPELRGLVHYRAKRYVMVTFFQSGEQRIDEYATGTSGFHGAEGTWRDAEDGHLQGNAIAQGAVDSTIAHHVNVPAGEEKTIYMAIIAGHSREELLELQKWLTKMQPQGVIDRTGAYWRLWVGGTNINFGNLPPKVVELFKRSLLVLRTQIDNGGAIIAANDSDIMQFSRDTYSYMWPRDGALVADSLDLAGFPDVARNFYTFCQRVITKDGYFYHKYNPDGSPASSWHPWVIKNERAMPIQEDETALVVWAMWRHYFRYRDIEFVRPLWVDVVQPAAEFMCRYRDIRTGLPLPSYDLWEERWGVHAFTVATVYGGLKAARNFAVCFGDREKAEKYNQAAEEIKAGAAKYLFSDKLDRFVRRLVPKDSPVPPDDHEYRERENLVADEEIEDIYEVDETIDASLYSVFKFHLFEADDPRVISTMKQVEEKLWVKTRVGGVARYENDYYHRISNDIAAVPGNPWFICTLWLADYFITRAKTPADLKLALPIFEWTAGHALESGVLAEQVNPYTNEPISVSPLTWSHATVVSTAIKYLEKLESLQLCNTCNQPIFRMRRQGPVEVKSQATFDRFEAEFEITDSREVFSAVGQFVKNDPRSGQKFQAALAIDTRDCIGCEVCVAHCHRDVLKMVDGKALIDLRNLNACDMDGECVEVCPTDVVSLIIRPAEDSTPPEMPKPLLNTK
;
A
#
# COMPACT_ATOMS: atom_id res chain seq x y z
N MET A 1 8.61 -13.38 9.27
CA MET A 1 9.54 -12.89 8.22
C MET A 1 8.85 -11.79 7.42
N PRO A 2 9.55 -10.69 7.07
CA PRO A 2 8.95 -9.59 6.31
C PRO A 2 8.35 -10.08 4.98
N ARG A 3 7.33 -9.36 4.49
CA ARG A 3 6.81 -9.52 3.14
C ARG A 3 7.45 -8.46 2.26
N ASP A 4 8.32 -8.89 1.36
CA ASP A 4 9.11 -7.99 0.52
C ASP A 4 8.30 -7.40 -0.63
N ILE A 5 7.32 -8.17 -1.14
CA ILE A 5 6.47 -7.78 -2.26
C ILE A 5 5.02 -8.19 -2.02
N PRO A 6 4.12 -7.28 -1.62
CA PRO A 6 2.68 -7.45 -1.77
C PRO A 6 2.20 -7.06 -3.17
N VAL A 7 1.33 -7.87 -3.79
CA VAL A 7 0.60 -7.57 -5.02
C VAL A 7 -0.88 -7.85 -4.83
N GLY A 8 -1.75 -6.90 -5.17
CA GLY A 8 -3.18 -7.04 -4.88
C GLY A 8 -4.05 -6.01 -5.58
N ASN A 9 -5.38 -6.21 -5.50
CA ASN A 9 -6.39 -5.36 -6.14
C ASN A 9 -7.56 -4.98 -5.20
N GLY A 10 -7.41 -5.24 -3.89
CA GLY A 10 -8.46 -5.01 -2.90
C GLY A 10 -9.48 -6.17 -2.77
N ARG A 11 -9.29 -7.28 -3.47
CA ARG A 11 -10.07 -8.52 -3.37
C ARG A 11 -9.17 -9.75 -3.24
N LEU A 12 -8.12 -9.80 -4.04
CA LEU A 12 -7.05 -10.78 -3.95
C LEU A 12 -5.77 -10.07 -3.57
N LEU A 13 -5.11 -10.55 -2.50
CA LEU A 13 -3.78 -10.11 -2.10
C LEU A 13 -2.85 -11.32 -2.01
N VAL A 14 -1.72 -11.25 -2.72
CA VAL A 14 -0.66 -12.26 -2.67
C VAL A 14 0.63 -11.59 -2.23
N THR A 15 1.36 -12.23 -1.29
CA THR A 15 2.60 -11.66 -0.76
C THR A 15 3.76 -12.64 -0.87
N PHE A 16 4.96 -12.09 -1.01
CA PHE A 16 6.20 -12.87 -1.15
C PHE A 16 7.18 -12.50 -0.04
N ASP A 17 7.93 -13.51 0.43
CA ASP A 17 9.03 -13.32 1.35
C ASP A 17 10.38 -13.09 0.59
N HIS A 18 11.46 -12.88 1.35
CA HIS A 18 12.80 -12.67 0.80
C HIS A 18 13.37 -13.87 0.00
N LYS A 19 12.74 -15.04 0.08
CA LYS A 19 13.05 -16.24 -0.71
C LYS A 19 12.14 -16.42 -1.93
N TYR A 20 11.35 -15.40 -2.22
CA TYR A 20 10.39 -15.38 -3.32
C TYR A 20 9.34 -16.49 -3.24
N GLN A 21 8.99 -16.90 -2.03
CA GLN A 21 7.89 -17.82 -1.74
C GLN A 21 6.61 -17.05 -1.49
N ILE A 22 5.47 -17.57 -1.99
CA ILE A 22 4.16 -17.03 -1.60
C ILE A 22 3.92 -17.39 -0.14
N ARG A 23 3.68 -16.38 0.69
CA ARG A 23 3.48 -16.51 2.14
C ARG A 23 2.04 -16.27 2.55
N ASP A 24 1.37 -15.33 1.88
CA ASP A 24 -0.03 -15.03 2.14
C ASP A 24 -0.81 -15.00 0.83
N LEU A 25 -2.04 -15.51 0.87
CA LEU A 25 -3.03 -15.40 -0.18
C LEU A 25 -4.37 -15.12 0.48
N TYR A 26 -4.77 -13.86 0.47
CA TYR A 26 -6.05 -13.41 1.02
C TYR A 26 -7.10 -13.31 -0.07
N PHE A 27 -8.24 -13.95 0.13
CA PHE A 27 -9.42 -13.89 -0.73
C PHE A 27 -10.67 -14.33 0.07
N PRO A 28 -11.84 -13.68 -0.03
CA PRO A 28 -12.20 -12.59 -0.93
C PRO A 28 -11.94 -11.19 -0.37
N HIS A 29 -11.47 -11.09 0.89
CA HIS A 29 -11.16 -9.85 1.56
C HIS A 29 -9.66 -9.71 1.82
N VAL A 30 -9.14 -8.51 1.65
CA VAL A 30 -7.75 -8.20 2.02
C VAL A 30 -7.61 -8.25 3.55
N GLY A 31 -6.74 -9.15 4.03
CA GLY A 31 -6.48 -9.34 5.46
C GLY A 31 -7.38 -10.36 6.15
N GLN A 32 -8.36 -10.95 5.47
CA GLN A 32 -9.24 -11.97 6.04
C GLN A 32 -9.24 -13.23 5.15
N GLU A 33 -9.26 -14.41 5.79
CA GLU A 33 -9.16 -15.70 5.12
C GLU A 33 -7.84 -15.86 4.33
N ASN A 34 -6.71 -15.96 5.07
CA ASN A 34 -5.41 -16.28 4.47
C ASN A 34 -5.37 -17.76 4.08
N HIS A 35 -5.37 -18.05 2.78
CA HIS A 35 -5.38 -19.41 2.25
C HIS A 35 -3.98 -20.02 2.09
N ALA A 36 -2.90 -19.29 2.42
CA ALA A 36 -1.51 -19.77 2.38
C ALA A 36 -0.77 -19.63 3.73
N GLY A 37 -1.49 -19.28 4.82
CA GLY A 37 -0.87 -18.94 6.11
C GLY A 37 -0.25 -20.11 6.88
N ALA A 38 -0.50 -21.37 6.52
CA ALA A 38 0.06 -22.53 7.23
C ALA A 38 1.48 -22.92 6.81
N GLY A 39 1.89 -22.55 5.61
CA GLY A 39 3.21 -22.85 5.07
C GLY A 39 3.48 -22.15 3.75
N PRO A 40 4.76 -21.95 3.37
CA PRO A 40 5.08 -21.25 2.13
C PRO A 40 4.75 -22.11 0.92
N CYS A 41 4.16 -21.50 -0.13
CA CYS A 41 4.14 -22.11 -1.44
C CYS A 41 5.52 -22.00 -2.08
N ARG A 42 6.09 -23.14 -2.46
CA ARG A 42 7.48 -23.22 -2.95
C ARG A 42 7.54 -23.03 -4.45
N PHE A 43 8.63 -22.45 -4.91
CA PHE A 43 8.96 -22.32 -6.32
C PHE A 43 10.37 -22.87 -6.55
N GLY A 44 10.57 -23.65 -7.61
CA GLY A 44 11.85 -24.27 -7.86
C GLY A 44 12.01 -24.80 -9.27
N VAL A 45 13.20 -25.29 -9.57
CA VAL A 45 13.54 -25.88 -10.86
C VAL A 45 14.30 -27.19 -10.68
N HIS A 46 14.11 -28.10 -11.62
CA HIS A 46 14.91 -29.31 -11.75
C HIS A 46 15.54 -29.33 -13.13
N SER A 47 16.85 -29.52 -13.18
CA SER A 47 17.62 -29.61 -14.43
C SER A 47 18.95 -30.31 -14.20
N ASP A 48 19.66 -30.64 -15.28
CA ASP A 48 21.02 -31.18 -15.21
C ASP A 48 22.02 -30.17 -14.65
N LEU A 49 23.04 -30.66 -13.99
CA LEU A 49 24.21 -29.91 -13.54
C LEU A 49 25.27 -29.87 -14.64
N PRO A 50 25.53 -28.70 -15.26
CA PRO A 50 26.50 -28.58 -16.33
C PRO A 50 27.90 -29.04 -15.90
N GLY A 51 28.51 -29.89 -16.71
CA GLY A 51 29.85 -30.44 -16.45
C GLY A 51 29.92 -31.53 -15.36
N LYS A 52 28.79 -32.07 -14.89
CA LYS A 52 28.71 -33.12 -13.86
C LYS A 52 28.19 -34.47 -14.37
N GLY A 53 28.42 -34.79 -15.65
CA GLY A 53 28.13 -36.11 -16.19
C GLY A 53 26.65 -36.52 -16.20
N GLY A 54 25.75 -35.61 -16.43
CA GLY A 54 24.30 -35.85 -16.49
C GLY A 54 23.60 -35.93 -15.13
N LYS A 55 24.28 -35.56 -14.03
CA LYS A 55 23.65 -35.44 -12.71
C LYS A 55 22.57 -34.40 -12.76
N GLN A 56 21.38 -34.69 -12.19
CA GLN A 56 20.25 -33.80 -12.08
C GLN A 56 20.23 -33.18 -10.67
N LEU A 57 19.59 -32.00 -10.56
CA LEU A 57 19.40 -31.27 -9.30
C LEU A 57 18.02 -30.60 -9.30
N LEU A 58 17.22 -30.89 -8.29
CA LEU A 58 16.10 -30.05 -7.88
C LEU A 58 16.64 -28.96 -6.96
N SER A 59 16.30 -27.71 -7.22
CA SER A 59 16.59 -26.58 -6.33
C SER A 59 15.38 -25.68 -6.16
N TRP A 60 14.96 -25.53 -4.91
CA TRP A 60 13.91 -24.60 -4.51
C TRP A 60 14.49 -23.22 -4.23
N THR A 61 13.74 -22.15 -4.44
CA THR A 61 14.22 -20.76 -4.21
C THR A 61 14.62 -20.48 -2.75
N GLN A 62 14.18 -21.31 -1.81
CA GLN A 62 14.59 -21.24 -0.40
C GLN A 62 16.05 -21.71 -0.17
N ASP A 63 16.63 -22.46 -1.11
CA ASP A 63 17.98 -23.01 -0.98
C ASP A 63 19.01 -21.86 -1.02
N ALA A 64 20.11 -22.06 -0.30
CA ALA A 64 21.15 -21.03 -0.16
C ALA A 64 21.91 -20.73 -1.47
N ALA A 65 21.77 -21.56 -2.50
CA ALA A 65 22.45 -21.40 -3.78
C ALA A 65 21.85 -20.27 -4.65
N TRP A 66 20.66 -19.85 -4.38
CA TRP A 66 20.00 -18.77 -5.12
C TRP A 66 20.42 -17.39 -4.62
N THR A 67 20.79 -16.52 -5.56
CA THR A 67 20.87 -15.08 -5.35
C THR A 67 19.59 -14.45 -5.87
N ILE A 68 18.85 -13.75 -5.00
CA ILE A 68 17.51 -13.23 -5.30
C ILE A 68 17.49 -11.73 -5.06
N HIS A 69 17.06 -10.95 -6.06
CA HIS A 69 16.80 -9.52 -5.95
C HIS A 69 15.33 -9.25 -6.26
N GLN A 70 14.64 -8.56 -5.36
CA GLN A 70 13.21 -8.32 -5.46
C GLN A 70 12.89 -6.83 -5.49
N ARG A 71 12.30 -6.38 -6.59
CA ARG A 71 11.87 -5.00 -6.81
C ARG A 71 10.50 -5.00 -7.48
N TYR A 72 10.00 -3.81 -7.73
CA TYR A 72 8.86 -3.63 -8.64
C TYR A 72 9.31 -2.94 -9.94
N LEU A 73 8.57 -3.16 -11.00
CA LEU A 73 8.64 -2.29 -12.17
C LEU A 73 8.19 -0.87 -11.77
N ARG A 74 8.81 0.12 -12.37
CA ARG A 74 8.59 1.52 -12.02
C ARG A 74 7.11 1.89 -12.12
N ASP A 75 6.60 2.58 -11.07
CA ASP A 75 5.24 3.10 -10.97
C ASP A 75 4.14 2.03 -11.15
N THR A 76 4.40 0.77 -10.79
CA THR A 76 3.43 -0.34 -10.87
C THR A 76 3.41 -1.20 -9.62
N LEU A 77 2.37 -2.06 -9.49
CA LEU A 77 2.34 -3.22 -8.59
C LEU A 77 2.71 -4.53 -9.32
N THR A 78 3.54 -4.43 -10.34
CA THR A 78 4.14 -5.60 -10.98
C THR A 78 5.54 -5.81 -10.44
N SER A 79 5.85 -7.01 -9.93
CA SER A 79 7.18 -7.34 -9.43
C SER A 79 8.23 -7.37 -10.54
N SER A 80 9.49 -7.20 -10.17
CA SER A 80 10.66 -7.44 -11.02
C SER A 80 11.68 -8.19 -10.18
N VAL A 81 11.73 -9.51 -10.36
CA VAL A 81 12.55 -10.40 -9.56
C VAL A 81 13.59 -11.08 -10.44
N THR A 82 14.84 -11.05 -10.01
CA THR A 82 15.92 -11.79 -10.63
C THR A 82 16.39 -12.89 -9.69
N LEU A 83 16.59 -14.09 -10.24
CA LEU A 83 17.07 -15.25 -9.51
C LEU A 83 18.21 -15.88 -10.30
N ASP A 84 19.38 -15.98 -9.67
CA ASP A 84 20.58 -16.54 -10.27
C ASP A 84 21.04 -17.78 -9.49
N HIS A 85 21.26 -18.90 -10.19
CA HIS A 85 21.80 -20.14 -9.62
C HIS A 85 23.10 -20.54 -10.34
N PRO A 86 24.25 -20.32 -9.72
CA PRO A 86 25.55 -20.51 -10.38
C PRO A 86 25.83 -21.97 -10.78
N ASP A 87 25.52 -22.96 -9.93
CA ASP A 87 25.79 -24.37 -10.21
C ASP A 87 24.91 -24.93 -11.33
N LEU A 88 23.62 -24.52 -11.35
CA LEU A 88 22.73 -24.87 -12.45
C LEU A 88 22.98 -24.04 -13.71
N LYS A 89 23.83 -23.02 -13.65
CA LYS A 89 24.00 -22.04 -14.75
C LYS A 89 22.65 -21.59 -15.34
N LEU A 90 21.74 -21.19 -14.45
CA LEU A 90 20.42 -20.64 -14.78
C LEU A 90 20.24 -19.24 -14.21
N ALA A 91 19.68 -18.36 -15.03
CA ALA A 91 19.11 -17.11 -14.56
C ALA A 91 17.60 -17.09 -14.86
N MET A 92 16.80 -16.62 -13.91
CA MET A 92 15.36 -16.42 -14.12
C MET A 92 15.00 -14.96 -13.86
N TYR A 93 14.10 -14.45 -14.69
CA TYR A 93 13.53 -13.10 -14.56
C TYR A 93 12.01 -13.23 -14.44
N CYS A 94 11.49 -12.86 -13.28
CA CYS A 94 10.09 -13.04 -12.96
C CYS A 94 9.38 -11.71 -12.79
N ASN A 95 8.10 -11.67 -13.25
CA ASN A 95 7.19 -10.57 -12.99
C ASN A 95 5.87 -11.13 -12.46
N ASP A 96 5.46 -10.68 -11.28
CA ASP A 96 4.18 -11.05 -10.68
C ASP A 96 3.25 -9.86 -10.65
N CYS A 97 1.99 -10.06 -10.95
CA CYS A 97 0.96 -9.07 -10.72
C CYS A 97 -0.39 -9.75 -10.39
N VAL A 98 -1.25 -9.06 -9.68
CA VAL A 98 -2.68 -9.38 -9.59
C VAL A 98 -3.41 -8.44 -10.54
N ASP A 99 -4.26 -8.98 -11.44
CA ASP A 99 -5.07 -8.15 -12.34
C ASP A 99 -5.82 -7.09 -11.54
N PHE A 100 -5.78 -5.83 -11.97
CA PHE A 100 -6.34 -4.72 -11.20
C PHE A 100 -7.85 -4.84 -10.90
N HIS A 101 -8.56 -5.72 -11.61
CA HIS A 101 -10.01 -5.90 -11.47
C HIS A 101 -10.42 -7.32 -11.07
N ARG A 102 -9.76 -8.36 -11.61
CA ARG A 102 -10.11 -9.77 -11.41
C ARG A 102 -9.21 -10.45 -10.36
N PRO A 103 -9.71 -11.47 -9.64
CA PRO A 103 -8.92 -12.22 -8.68
C PRO A 103 -8.00 -13.24 -9.38
N ILE A 104 -7.12 -12.73 -10.23
CA ILE A 104 -6.15 -13.49 -11.03
C ILE A 104 -4.76 -12.95 -10.77
N MET A 105 -3.87 -13.78 -10.25
CA MET A 105 -2.44 -13.50 -10.16
C MET A 105 -1.72 -14.16 -11.33
N ILE A 106 -0.84 -13.44 -11.99
CA ILE A 106 0.04 -13.94 -13.06
C ILE A 106 1.48 -13.82 -12.63
N ARG A 107 2.24 -14.90 -12.82
CA ARG A 107 3.71 -14.93 -12.75
C ARG A 107 4.26 -15.19 -14.14
N LYS A 108 4.95 -14.23 -14.74
CA LYS A 108 5.80 -14.44 -15.90
C LYS A 108 7.15 -14.99 -15.44
N ILE A 109 7.64 -16.02 -16.09
CA ILE A 109 8.94 -16.63 -15.79
C ILE A 109 9.72 -16.69 -17.09
N LYS A 110 10.79 -15.91 -17.20
CA LYS A 110 11.74 -15.96 -18.29
C LYS A 110 12.97 -16.72 -17.79
N ILE A 111 13.26 -17.87 -18.40
CA ILE A 111 14.34 -18.76 -18.02
C ILE A 111 15.47 -18.60 -19.05
N LYS A 112 16.68 -18.26 -18.60
CA LYS A 112 17.89 -18.17 -19.42
C LYS A 112 18.84 -19.31 -19.12
N ASN A 113 19.18 -20.09 -20.13
CA ASN A 113 20.18 -21.13 -20.06
C ASN A 113 21.57 -20.53 -20.27
N LEU A 114 22.39 -20.55 -19.24
CA LEU A 114 23.78 -20.07 -19.27
C LEU A 114 24.79 -21.20 -19.52
N ALA A 115 24.31 -22.44 -19.74
CA ALA A 115 25.15 -23.57 -20.15
C ALA A 115 25.41 -23.57 -21.66
N ASP A 116 26.36 -24.39 -22.10
CA ASP A 116 26.83 -24.53 -23.48
C ASP A 116 26.10 -25.61 -24.29
N HIS A 117 25.02 -26.16 -23.74
CA HIS A 117 24.19 -27.19 -24.38
C HIS A 117 22.70 -26.95 -24.14
N ASP A 118 21.87 -27.52 -25.03
CA ASP A 118 20.43 -27.51 -24.93
C ASP A 118 19.99 -28.41 -23.78
N ARG A 119 18.97 -27.96 -23.01
CA ARG A 119 18.47 -28.74 -21.90
C ARG A 119 16.97 -28.47 -21.60
N VAL A 120 16.41 -29.44 -20.89
CA VAL A 120 15.06 -29.31 -20.32
C VAL A 120 15.18 -28.77 -18.92
N VAL A 121 14.49 -27.64 -18.66
CA VAL A 121 14.31 -27.12 -17.31
C VAL A 121 12.86 -27.40 -16.90
N LYS A 122 12.69 -28.25 -15.87
CA LYS A 122 11.38 -28.47 -15.28
C LYS A 122 11.14 -27.42 -14.21
N VAL A 123 10.05 -26.66 -14.32
CA VAL A 123 9.63 -25.63 -13.37
C VAL A 123 8.56 -26.21 -12.47
N PHE A 124 8.82 -26.20 -11.16
CA PHE A 124 7.92 -26.70 -10.14
C PHE A 124 7.30 -25.56 -9.34
N HIS A 125 6.02 -25.68 -9.06
CA HIS A 125 5.32 -24.85 -8.10
C HIS A 125 4.52 -25.73 -7.14
N HIS A 126 4.87 -25.65 -5.86
CA HIS A 126 4.18 -26.33 -4.78
C HIS A 126 3.22 -25.38 -4.09
N GLN A 127 2.00 -25.84 -3.82
CA GLN A 127 0.93 -25.12 -3.15
C GLN A 127 0.59 -25.80 -1.83
N ASP A 128 0.80 -25.14 -0.71
CA ASP A 128 0.34 -25.56 0.61
C ASP A 128 -0.85 -24.69 1.04
N PHE A 129 -1.91 -24.73 0.24
CA PHE A 129 -3.12 -23.99 0.54
C PHE A 129 -3.91 -24.65 1.67
N ASN A 130 -4.47 -23.81 2.54
CA ASN A 130 -5.35 -24.24 3.62
C ASN A 130 -6.56 -23.29 3.68
N MET A 131 -7.67 -23.78 3.14
CA MET A 131 -8.87 -22.95 3.02
C MET A 131 -9.36 -22.52 4.40
N PHE A 132 -9.71 -21.24 4.54
CA PHE A 132 -10.10 -20.61 5.82
C PHE A 132 -9.02 -20.68 6.91
N GLY A 133 -7.73 -20.76 6.54
CA GLY A 133 -6.61 -20.80 7.47
C GLY A 133 -6.51 -22.09 8.29
N THR A 134 -7.17 -23.18 7.87
CA THR A 134 -7.12 -24.46 8.56
C THR A 134 -6.82 -25.61 7.60
N LYS A 135 -6.09 -26.64 8.07
CA LYS A 135 -5.81 -27.87 7.30
C LYS A 135 -6.84 -28.96 7.58
N ILE A 136 -8.13 -28.64 7.53
CA ILE A 136 -9.21 -29.59 7.86
C ILE A 136 -10.29 -29.59 6.79
N GLY A 137 -10.44 -30.71 6.07
CA GLY A 137 -11.54 -30.94 5.14
C GLY A 137 -11.42 -30.20 3.82
N ASP A 138 -10.20 -29.85 3.41
CA ASP A 138 -9.91 -29.33 2.10
C ASP A 138 -9.84 -30.45 1.05
N THR A 139 -10.01 -30.10 -0.21
CA THR A 139 -9.83 -31.01 -1.36
C THR A 139 -8.91 -30.34 -2.38
N ALA A 140 -7.92 -31.10 -2.87
CA ALA A 140 -7.10 -30.74 -4.02
C ALA A 140 -7.31 -31.76 -5.14
N TYR A 141 -7.57 -31.30 -6.36
CA TYR A 141 -7.77 -32.20 -7.52
C TYR A 141 -7.33 -31.57 -8.82
N TYR A 142 -6.92 -32.43 -9.78
CA TYR A 142 -6.67 -32.01 -11.15
C TYR A 142 -7.99 -31.99 -11.95
N ASP A 143 -8.34 -30.84 -12.53
CA ASP A 143 -9.52 -30.66 -13.37
C ASP A 143 -9.10 -30.64 -14.85
N PRO A 144 -9.48 -31.66 -15.66
CA PRO A 144 -9.07 -31.74 -17.07
C PRO A 144 -9.79 -30.70 -17.98
N GLU A 145 -10.98 -30.18 -17.60
CA GLU A 145 -11.64 -29.12 -18.33
C GLU A 145 -10.99 -27.77 -18.08
N LEU A 146 -10.69 -27.47 -16.81
CA LEU A 146 -9.96 -26.28 -16.40
C LEU A 146 -8.47 -26.35 -16.73
N ARG A 147 -7.94 -27.53 -17.08
CA ARG A 147 -6.49 -27.81 -17.30
C ARG A 147 -5.64 -27.23 -16.17
N GLY A 148 -6.11 -27.38 -14.94
CA GLY A 148 -5.55 -26.77 -13.75
C GLY A 148 -5.68 -27.65 -12.53
N LEU A 149 -4.87 -27.39 -11.52
CA LEU A 149 -4.99 -28.02 -10.23
C LEU A 149 -5.79 -27.09 -9.30
N VAL A 150 -6.89 -27.62 -8.75
CA VAL A 150 -7.88 -26.86 -7.98
C VAL A 150 -7.85 -27.29 -6.53
N HIS A 151 -7.72 -26.34 -5.63
CA HIS A 151 -7.97 -26.48 -4.20
C HIS A 151 -9.31 -25.84 -3.86
N TYR A 152 -10.15 -26.54 -3.08
CA TYR A 152 -11.41 -25.95 -2.65
C TYR A 152 -11.88 -26.44 -1.29
N ARG A 153 -12.68 -25.60 -0.66
CA ARG A 153 -13.53 -25.91 0.48
C ARG A 153 -14.69 -24.93 0.50
N ALA A 154 -15.95 -25.47 0.62
CA ALA A 154 -17.18 -24.67 0.60
C ALA A 154 -17.22 -23.71 -0.60
N LYS A 155 -17.26 -22.40 -0.35
CA LYS A 155 -17.31 -21.34 -1.39
C LYS A 155 -15.94 -20.68 -1.60
N ARG A 156 -14.85 -21.40 -1.43
CA ARG A 156 -13.49 -20.93 -1.73
C ARG A 156 -12.83 -21.92 -2.67
N TYR A 157 -12.40 -21.42 -3.79
CA TYR A 157 -11.74 -22.16 -4.86
C TYR A 157 -10.48 -21.41 -5.29
N VAL A 158 -9.37 -22.12 -5.40
CA VAL A 158 -8.11 -21.58 -5.93
C VAL A 158 -7.58 -22.57 -6.96
N MET A 159 -7.36 -22.12 -8.18
CA MET A 159 -6.79 -22.90 -9.27
C MET A 159 -5.41 -22.42 -9.62
N VAL A 160 -4.49 -23.36 -9.88
CA VAL A 160 -3.14 -23.06 -10.37
C VAL A 160 -2.89 -23.77 -11.69
N THR A 161 -2.25 -23.08 -12.65
CA THR A 161 -1.95 -23.63 -13.96
C THR A 161 -0.76 -22.91 -14.62
N PHE A 162 -0.20 -23.51 -15.71
CA PHE A 162 0.82 -22.88 -16.55
C PHE A 162 0.29 -22.53 -17.93
N PHE A 163 0.98 -21.55 -18.59
CA PHE A 163 0.81 -21.21 -19.98
C PHE A 163 2.16 -21.11 -20.68
N GLN A 164 2.22 -21.62 -21.91
CA GLN A 164 3.38 -21.45 -22.81
C GLN A 164 2.87 -21.30 -24.24
N SER A 165 3.42 -20.33 -24.97
CA SER A 165 3.08 -20.08 -26.38
C SER A 165 1.57 -19.94 -26.65
N GLY A 166 0.84 -19.32 -25.69
CA GLY A 166 -0.61 -19.12 -25.77
C GLY A 166 -1.46 -20.32 -25.31
N GLU A 167 -0.85 -21.46 -25.01
CA GLU A 167 -1.55 -22.67 -24.58
C GLU A 167 -1.47 -22.87 -23.08
N GLN A 168 -2.58 -23.22 -22.46
CA GLN A 168 -2.64 -23.62 -21.05
C GLN A 168 -2.29 -25.10 -20.92
N ARG A 169 -1.29 -25.40 -20.03
CA ARG A 169 -0.75 -26.76 -19.91
C ARG A 169 -0.08 -26.99 -18.55
N ILE A 170 -0.33 -28.13 -17.95
CA ILE A 170 0.43 -28.75 -16.88
C ILE A 170 1.00 -30.06 -17.43
N ASP A 171 2.31 -30.29 -17.27
CA ASP A 171 2.95 -31.51 -17.77
C ASP A 171 2.93 -32.63 -16.74
N GLU A 172 3.14 -32.30 -15.46
CA GLU A 172 3.08 -33.26 -14.35
C GLU A 172 2.38 -32.59 -13.16
N TYR A 173 1.72 -33.40 -12.34
CA TYR A 173 1.07 -32.95 -11.11
C TYR A 173 1.04 -34.04 -10.04
N ALA A 174 0.94 -33.62 -8.77
CA ALA A 174 0.64 -34.50 -7.66
C ALA A 174 -0.20 -33.77 -6.63
N THR A 175 -1.21 -34.44 -6.06
CA THR A 175 -1.90 -34.04 -4.85
C THR A 175 -1.57 -35.00 -3.73
N GLY A 176 -1.49 -34.51 -2.49
CA GLY A 176 -1.10 -35.31 -1.34
C GLY A 176 -1.54 -34.73 -0.03
N THR A 177 -0.97 -35.26 1.03
CA THR A 177 -1.20 -34.82 2.43
C THR A 177 0.04 -34.11 2.96
N SER A 178 -0.15 -32.98 3.63
CA SER A 178 0.91 -32.18 4.25
C SER A 178 0.60 -31.91 5.73
N GLY A 179 1.61 -32.06 6.59
CA GLY A 179 1.50 -31.74 8.02
C GLY A 179 0.63 -32.67 8.86
N PHE A 180 0.34 -33.88 8.38
CA PHE A 180 -0.46 -34.89 9.07
C PHE A 180 0.25 -36.25 9.05
N HIS A 181 0.33 -36.92 10.22
CA HIS A 181 1.04 -38.23 10.40
C HIS A 181 2.47 -38.27 9.84
N GLY A 182 3.20 -37.17 9.90
CA GLY A 182 4.59 -37.07 9.42
C GLY A 182 4.74 -36.89 7.90
N ALA A 183 3.64 -36.74 7.16
CA ALA A 183 3.70 -36.39 5.74
C ALA A 183 4.22 -34.94 5.56
N GLU A 184 5.31 -34.80 4.81
CA GLU A 184 5.97 -33.49 4.58
C GLU A 184 5.35 -32.72 3.41
N GLY A 185 4.64 -33.41 2.51
CA GLY A 185 3.96 -32.84 1.34
C GLY A 185 4.53 -33.27 0.00
N THR A 186 3.81 -32.93 -1.07
CA THR A 186 4.10 -33.31 -2.46
C THR A 186 5.36 -32.63 -3.03
N TRP A 187 5.91 -31.62 -2.33
CA TRP A 187 7.20 -31.06 -2.72
C TRP A 187 8.36 -32.05 -2.62
N ARG A 188 8.21 -33.10 -1.79
CA ARG A 188 9.13 -34.25 -1.71
C ARG A 188 9.03 -35.17 -2.93
N ASP A 189 7.83 -35.32 -3.49
CA ASP A 189 7.63 -36.10 -4.72
C ASP A 189 8.44 -35.56 -5.90
N ALA A 190 8.69 -34.24 -5.92
CA ALA A 190 9.48 -33.58 -6.95
C ALA A 190 11.01 -33.83 -6.85
N GLU A 191 11.55 -34.54 -5.81
CA GLU A 191 12.99 -34.67 -5.57
C GLU A 191 13.71 -35.44 -6.68
N ASP A 192 13.08 -36.42 -7.32
CA ASP A 192 13.61 -37.14 -8.46
C ASP A 192 13.34 -36.48 -9.83
N GLY A 193 12.68 -35.31 -9.79
CA GLY A 193 12.30 -34.56 -10.97
C GLY A 193 11.00 -35.02 -11.62
N HIS A 194 10.19 -35.86 -10.97
CA HIS A 194 8.90 -36.36 -11.45
C HIS A 194 7.81 -36.23 -10.41
N LEU A 195 6.56 -36.12 -10.87
CA LEU A 195 5.38 -36.13 -10.01
C LEU A 195 4.50 -37.33 -10.34
N GLN A 196 4.03 -38.04 -9.30
CA GLN A 196 3.35 -39.35 -9.45
C GLN A 196 1.98 -39.31 -10.13
N GLY A 197 1.41 -38.14 -10.37
CA GLY A 197 0.14 -38.01 -11.07
C GLY A 197 -1.09 -38.33 -10.22
N ASN A 198 -0.98 -38.29 -8.88
CA ASN A 198 -2.13 -38.44 -8.02
C ASN A 198 -3.10 -37.28 -8.25
N ALA A 199 -4.32 -37.60 -8.70
CA ALA A 199 -5.26 -36.62 -9.24
C ALA A 199 -6.19 -36.02 -8.17
N ILE A 200 -6.26 -36.57 -6.96
CA ILE A 200 -7.14 -36.08 -5.89
C ILE A 200 -6.61 -36.45 -4.50
N ALA A 201 -6.71 -35.49 -3.59
CA ALA A 201 -6.46 -35.69 -2.16
C ALA A 201 -7.50 -34.91 -1.33
N GLN A 202 -7.76 -35.37 -0.12
CA GLN A 202 -8.73 -34.78 0.82
C GLN A 202 -8.15 -34.70 2.23
N GLY A 203 -8.52 -33.66 2.98
CA GLY A 203 -8.14 -33.48 4.39
C GLY A 203 -7.13 -32.35 4.55
N ALA A 204 -5.96 -32.63 5.09
CA ALA A 204 -4.82 -31.70 5.15
C ALA A 204 -4.02 -31.85 3.86
N VAL A 205 -4.41 -31.15 2.82
CA VAL A 205 -3.89 -31.34 1.46
C VAL A 205 -2.86 -30.32 1.05
N ASP A 206 -1.96 -30.76 0.19
CA ASP A 206 -1.08 -29.89 -0.61
C ASP A 206 -1.06 -30.40 -2.07
N SER A 207 -0.36 -29.68 -2.93
CA SER A 207 -0.15 -30.13 -4.29
C SER A 207 1.12 -29.56 -4.90
N THR A 208 1.63 -30.22 -5.94
CA THR A 208 2.72 -29.72 -6.76
C THR A 208 2.36 -29.88 -8.24
N ILE A 209 2.69 -28.87 -9.04
CA ILE A 209 2.58 -28.90 -10.50
C ILE A 209 3.93 -28.64 -11.14
N ALA A 210 4.14 -29.21 -12.33
CA ALA A 210 5.36 -29.00 -13.10
C ALA A 210 5.08 -28.68 -14.57
N HIS A 211 5.96 -27.85 -15.16
CA HIS A 211 5.99 -27.55 -16.58
C HIS A 211 7.40 -27.71 -17.13
N HIS A 212 7.50 -28.37 -18.30
CA HIS A 212 8.78 -28.69 -18.94
C HIS A 212 9.12 -27.67 -20.03
N VAL A 213 10.27 -27.06 -19.94
CA VAL A 213 10.71 -26.00 -20.85
C VAL A 213 12.00 -26.42 -21.53
N ASN A 214 11.98 -26.59 -22.87
CA ASN A 214 13.18 -26.79 -23.66
C ASN A 214 13.89 -25.44 -23.86
N VAL A 215 15.11 -25.29 -23.30
CA VAL A 215 15.88 -24.06 -23.39
C VAL A 215 17.20 -24.31 -24.09
N PRO A 216 17.37 -23.88 -25.36
CA PRO A 216 18.63 -24.04 -26.09
C PRO A 216 19.79 -23.31 -25.38
N ALA A 217 21.02 -23.76 -25.73
CA ALA A 217 22.22 -23.17 -25.18
C ALA A 217 22.29 -21.65 -25.38
N GLY A 218 22.49 -20.91 -24.30
CA GLY A 218 22.59 -19.45 -24.33
C GLY A 218 21.28 -18.70 -24.60
N GLU A 219 20.17 -19.38 -24.91
CA GLU A 219 18.86 -18.79 -25.18
C GLU A 219 18.02 -18.60 -23.94
N GLU A 220 16.89 -17.91 -24.12
CA GLU A 220 15.86 -17.74 -23.11
C GLU A 220 14.48 -18.19 -23.60
N LYS A 221 13.67 -18.71 -22.68
CA LYS A 221 12.28 -19.08 -22.93
C LYS A 221 11.37 -18.49 -21.87
N THR A 222 10.16 -18.14 -22.26
CA THR A 222 9.17 -17.54 -21.38
C THR A 222 7.98 -18.47 -21.19
N ILE A 223 7.58 -18.65 -19.94
CA ILE A 223 6.34 -19.30 -19.52
C ILE A 223 5.60 -18.42 -18.53
N TYR A 224 4.34 -18.74 -18.26
CA TYR A 224 3.52 -18.04 -17.28
C TYR A 224 2.86 -19.05 -16.34
N MET A 225 2.76 -18.69 -15.08
CA MET A 225 1.91 -19.37 -14.10
C MET A 225 0.76 -18.44 -13.73
N ALA A 226 -0.44 -19.00 -13.56
CA ALA A 226 -1.60 -18.28 -13.09
C ALA A 226 -2.16 -18.91 -11.82
N ILE A 227 -2.54 -18.07 -10.85
CA ILE A 227 -3.38 -18.44 -9.70
C ILE A 227 -4.69 -17.70 -9.87
N ILE A 228 -5.82 -18.42 -9.89
CA ILE A 228 -7.16 -17.86 -10.07
C ILE A 228 -7.98 -18.22 -8.83
N ALA A 229 -8.54 -17.22 -8.15
CA ALA A 229 -9.41 -17.42 -6.99
C ALA A 229 -10.88 -17.15 -7.35
N GLY A 230 -11.81 -17.89 -6.74
CA GLY A 230 -13.25 -17.74 -7.00
C GLY A 230 -14.11 -18.38 -5.91
N HIS A 231 -15.41 -18.19 -6.01
CA HIS A 231 -16.40 -18.73 -5.08
C HIS A 231 -17.01 -20.06 -5.53
N SER A 232 -16.80 -20.45 -6.77
CA SER A 232 -17.28 -21.70 -7.36
C SER A 232 -16.40 -22.16 -8.52
N ARG A 233 -16.57 -23.41 -8.94
CA ARG A 233 -15.92 -23.96 -10.13
C ARG A 233 -16.32 -23.23 -11.41
N GLU A 234 -17.58 -22.82 -11.50
CA GLU A 234 -18.13 -22.07 -12.64
C GLU A 234 -17.45 -20.71 -12.77
N GLU A 235 -17.26 -19.98 -11.66
CA GLU A 235 -16.50 -18.71 -11.65
C GLU A 235 -15.06 -18.93 -12.11
N LEU A 236 -14.40 -20.01 -11.66
CA LEU A 236 -13.06 -20.34 -12.15
C LEU A 236 -13.04 -20.55 -13.67
N LEU A 237 -14.03 -21.25 -14.21
CA LEU A 237 -14.14 -21.51 -15.66
C LEU A 237 -14.34 -20.22 -16.47
N GLU A 238 -15.15 -19.30 -15.97
CA GLU A 238 -15.34 -17.98 -16.59
C GLU A 238 -14.04 -17.16 -16.58
N LEU A 239 -13.36 -17.11 -15.44
CA LEU A 239 -12.10 -16.40 -15.29
C LEU A 239 -10.99 -17.01 -16.15
N GLN A 240 -10.94 -18.34 -16.25
CA GLN A 240 -9.99 -19.07 -17.08
C GLN A 240 -10.22 -18.81 -18.58
N LYS A 241 -11.48 -18.83 -19.03
CA LYS A 241 -11.84 -18.48 -20.42
C LYS A 241 -11.44 -17.04 -20.75
N TRP A 242 -11.69 -16.13 -19.83
CA TRP A 242 -11.25 -14.73 -19.98
C TRP A 242 -9.73 -14.63 -20.06
N LEU A 243 -8.99 -15.28 -19.16
CA LEU A 243 -7.53 -15.29 -19.17
C LEU A 243 -6.95 -15.88 -20.45
N THR A 244 -7.53 -16.98 -20.95
CA THR A 244 -7.13 -17.60 -22.22
C THR A 244 -7.33 -16.65 -23.39
N LYS A 245 -8.42 -15.87 -23.39
CA LYS A 245 -8.69 -14.86 -24.43
C LYS A 245 -7.71 -13.68 -24.35
N MET A 246 -7.48 -13.16 -23.14
CA MET A 246 -6.60 -11.99 -22.92
C MET A 246 -5.13 -12.32 -23.04
N GLN A 247 -4.77 -13.58 -22.86
CA GLN A 247 -3.39 -14.07 -22.69
C GLN A 247 -2.68 -13.50 -21.46
N PRO A 248 -1.82 -14.27 -20.76
CA PRO A 248 -1.16 -13.81 -19.54
C PRO A 248 -0.32 -12.54 -19.70
N GLN A 249 0.35 -12.36 -20.85
CA GLN A 249 1.12 -11.13 -21.11
C GLN A 249 0.19 -9.91 -21.17
N GLY A 250 -0.94 -10.02 -21.86
CA GLY A 250 -1.92 -8.94 -21.94
C GLY A 250 -2.48 -8.52 -20.56
N VAL A 251 -2.60 -9.49 -19.62
CA VAL A 251 -3.00 -9.17 -18.24
C VAL A 251 -1.91 -8.37 -17.52
N ILE A 252 -0.63 -8.73 -17.69
CA ILE A 252 0.51 -8.00 -17.11
C ILE A 252 0.56 -6.58 -17.67
N ASP A 253 0.43 -6.43 -19.00
CA ASP A 253 0.54 -5.14 -19.69
C ASP A 253 -0.58 -4.19 -19.25
N ARG A 254 -1.83 -4.65 -19.29
CA ARG A 254 -2.98 -3.83 -18.86
C ARG A 254 -2.91 -3.46 -17.38
N THR A 255 -2.44 -4.36 -16.52
CA THR A 255 -2.30 -4.11 -15.09
C THR A 255 -1.20 -3.10 -14.81
N GLY A 256 -0.06 -3.22 -15.50
CA GLY A 256 1.01 -2.24 -15.43
C GLY A 256 0.57 -0.84 -15.90
N ALA A 257 -0.18 -0.76 -17.01
CA ALA A 257 -0.75 0.49 -17.51
C ALA A 257 -1.71 1.13 -16.50
N TYR A 258 -2.63 0.34 -15.93
CA TYR A 258 -3.55 0.81 -14.90
C TYR A 258 -2.82 1.43 -13.71
N TRP A 259 -1.78 0.77 -13.17
CA TRP A 259 -1.08 1.29 -12.00
C TRP A 259 -0.28 2.55 -12.30
N ARG A 260 0.32 2.65 -13.49
CA ARG A 260 1.00 3.90 -13.91
C ARG A 260 0.01 5.06 -14.02
N LEU A 261 -1.17 4.82 -14.60
CA LEU A 261 -2.24 5.82 -14.65
C LEU A 261 -2.69 6.20 -13.26
N TRP A 262 -2.93 5.21 -12.40
CA TRP A 262 -3.42 5.44 -11.03
C TRP A 262 -2.44 6.30 -10.22
N VAL A 263 -1.16 5.95 -10.16
CA VAL A 263 -0.16 6.72 -9.40
C VAL A 263 0.22 8.05 -10.07
N GLY A 264 0.16 8.11 -11.40
CA GLY A 264 0.42 9.31 -12.19
C GLY A 264 -0.70 10.35 -12.10
N GLY A 265 -1.94 9.92 -11.84
CA GLY A 265 -3.13 10.79 -11.76
C GLY A 265 -3.09 11.84 -10.64
N THR A 266 -2.17 11.71 -9.67
CA THR A 266 -1.99 12.69 -8.59
C THR A 266 -1.55 14.07 -9.06
N ASN A 267 -0.91 14.16 -10.23
CA ASN A 267 -0.41 15.39 -10.85
C ASN A 267 0.42 16.30 -9.91
N ILE A 268 1.23 15.66 -9.04
CA ILE A 268 2.02 16.32 -8.01
C ILE A 268 3.36 16.78 -8.60
N ASN A 269 3.71 18.05 -8.35
CA ASN A 269 5.05 18.56 -8.52
C ASN A 269 5.83 18.35 -7.22
N PHE A 270 6.88 17.55 -7.26
CA PHE A 270 7.65 17.18 -6.08
C PHE A 270 8.72 18.19 -5.66
N GLY A 271 8.81 19.34 -6.36
CA GLY A 271 9.73 20.43 -5.99
C GLY A 271 11.18 19.98 -5.84
N ASN A 272 11.72 20.19 -4.65
CA ASN A 272 13.10 19.85 -4.31
C ASN A 272 13.27 18.55 -3.52
N LEU A 273 12.23 17.71 -3.46
CA LEU A 273 12.34 16.39 -2.83
C LEU A 273 13.36 15.51 -3.59
N PRO A 274 14.26 14.81 -2.89
CA PRO A 274 15.21 13.89 -3.54
C PRO A 274 14.53 12.80 -4.38
N PRO A 275 15.10 12.39 -5.53
CA PRO A 275 14.47 11.40 -6.40
C PRO A 275 14.07 10.09 -5.71
N LYS A 276 14.91 9.56 -4.80
CA LYS A 276 14.59 8.36 -4.01
C LYS A 276 13.35 8.53 -3.11
N VAL A 277 13.15 9.74 -2.58
CA VAL A 277 11.98 10.08 -1.77
C VAL A 277 10.72 10.12 -2.64
N VAL A 278 10.83 10.66 -3.87
CA VAL A 278 9.73 10.64 -4.85
C VAL A 278 9.37 9.21 -5.25
N GLU A 279 10.35 8.36 -5.48
CA GLU A 279 10.13 6.93 -5.75
C GLU A 279 9.44 6.23 -4.57
N LEU A 280 9.91 6.48 -3.34
CA LEU A 280 9.31 5.94 -2.12
C LEU A 280 7.87 6.45 -1.93
N PHE A 281 7.59 7.73 -2.19
CA PHE A 281 6.24 8.29 -2.13
C PHE A 281 5.28 7.54 -3.06
N LYS A 282 5.65 7.36 -4.32
CA LYS A 282 4.84 6.64 -5.30
C LYS A 282 4.68 5.15 -4.93
N ARG A 283 5.77 4.52 -4.47
CA ARG A 283 5.74 3.14 -3.98
C ARG A 283 4.81 3.01 -2.77
N SER A 284 4.86 3.96 -1.85
CA SER A 284 3.99 3.97 -0.67
C SER A 284 2.51 4.03 -1.06
N LEU A 285 2.11 4.88 -2.01
CA LEU A 285 0.74 4.89 -2.54
C LEU A 285 0.31 3.52 -3.09
N LEU A 286 1.17 2.88 -3.88
CA LEU A 286 0.88 1.58 -4.46
C LEU A 286 0.80 0.47 -3.39
N VAL A 287 1.70 0.47 -2.41
CA VAL A 287 1.65 -0.48 -1.30
C VAL A 287 0.39 -0.26 -0.46
N LEU A 288 0.03 0.99 -0.14
CA LEU A 288 -1.22 1.32 0.56
C LEU A 288 -2.43 0.69 -0.14
N ARG A 289 -2.48 0.77 -1.48
CA ARG A 289 -3.61 0.19 -2.22
C ARG A 289 -3.73 -1.32 -2.05
N THR A 290 -2.64 -2.04 -1.80
CA THR A 290 -2.67 -3.48 -1.52
C THR A 290 -3.24 -3.81 -0.14
N GLN A 291 -3.20 -2.87 0.82
CA GLN A 291 -3.67 -3.04 2.18
C GLN A 291 -5.14 -2.59 2.38
N ILE A 292 -5.81 -2.21 1.30
CA ILE A 292 -7.17 -1.68 1.34
C ILE A 292 -8.13 -2.66 0.65
N ASP A 293 -9.08 -3.17 1.43
CA ASP A 293 -10.19 -3.98 0.92
C ASP A 293 -11.17 -3.15 0.12
N ASN A 294 -11.78 -3.73 -0.94
CA ASN A 294 -12.77 -3.02 -1.74
C ASN A 294 -14.05 -2.68 -0.96
N GLY A 295 -14.30 -3.33 0.18
CA GLY A 295 -15.34 -2.98 1.13
C GLY A 295 -15.02 -1.78 2.02
N GLY A 296 -13.82 -1.22 1.92
CA GLY A 296 -13.38 0.00 2.61
C GLY A 296 -12.53 -0.22 3.85
N ALA A 297 -12.35 -1.46 4.32
CA ALA A 297 -11.44 -1.73 5.43
C ALA A 297 -9.99 -1.47 5.02
N ILE A 298 -9.21 -0.87 5.92
CA ILE A 298 -7.77 -0.62 5.76
C ILE A 298 -7.05 -1.40 6.86
N ILE A 299 -6.32 -2.45 6.49
CA ILE A 299 -5.62 -3.29 7.48
C ILE A 299 -4.28 -2.66 7.89
N ALA A 300 -3.87 -2.90 9.15
CA ALA A 300 -2.60 -2.39 9.65
C ALA A 300 -1.41 -3.04 8.95
N ALA A 301 -1.46 -4.35 8.69
CA ALA A 301 -0.45 -5.08 7.93
C ALA A 301 -1.03 -6.39 7.38
N ASN A 302 -0.45 -6.91 6.32
CA ASN A 302 -0.81 -8.22 5.77
C ASN A 302 0.09 -9.37 6.27
N ASP A 303 1.13 -9.09 7.03
CA ASP A 303 2.07 -10.08 7.54
C ASP A 303 1.41 -10.94 8.61
N SER A 304 1.32 -12.25 8.36
CA SER A 304 0.71 -13.23 9.26
C SER A 304 1.70 -13.92 10.21
N ASP A 305 3.01 -13.67 10.09
CA ASP A 305 4.04 -14.38 10.89
C ASP A 305 4.25 -13.80 12.29
N ILE A 306 3.69 -12.65 12.61
CA ILE A 306 3.89 -11.94 13.88
C ILE A 306 3.17 -12.56 15.09
N MET A 307 2.67 -13.71 14.94
CA MET A 307 1.93 -14.45 15.95
C MET A 307 2.79 -14.97 17.12
N GLN A 308 3.84 -14.26 17.54
CA GLN A 308 4.74 -14.70 18.61
C GLN A 308 4.06 -14.67 19.99
N PHE A 309 3.10 -13.76 20.17
CA PHE A 309 2.30 -13.65 21.38
C PHE A 309 0.84 -13.96 21.06
N SER A 310 0.23 -14.90 21.74
CA SER A 310 -1.22 -15.21 21.69
C SER A 310 -1.76 -15.68 20.32
N ARG A 311 -0.95 -15.94 19.32
CA ARG A 311 -1.36 -16.34 17.97
C ARG A 311 -2.37 -15.38 17.34
N ASP A 312 -2.09 -14.08 17.40
CA ASP A 312 -2.88 -13.04 16.75
C ASP A 312 -2.16 -12.49 15.50
N THR A 313 -2.78 -11.60 14.76
CA THR A 313 -2.29 -11.03 13.48
C THR A 313 -2.47 -9.52 13.46
N TYR A 314 -1.76 -8.84 12.55
CA TYR A 314 -1.99 -7.43 12.23
C TYR A 314 -2.97 -7.22 11.05
N SER A 315 -3.53 -8.30 10.51
CA SER A 315 -4.44 -8.24 9.35
C SER A 315 -5.85 -7.76 9.72
N TYR A 316 -5.97 -6.86 10.68
CA TYR A 316 -7.21 -6.21 11.09
C TYR A 316 -7.21 -4.73 10.73
N MET A 317 -8.40 -4.15 10.73
CA MET A 317 -8.61 -2.72 10.62
C MET A 317 -8.75 -2.10 12.02
N TRP A 318 -7.80 -1.24 12.40
CA TRP A 318 -7.91 -0.32 13.52
C TRP A 318 -8.48 1.00 13.01
N PRO A 319 -9.55 1.56 13.60
CA PRO A 319 -10.11 2.85 13.18
C PRO A 319 -9.10 4.00 13.18
N ARG A 320 -8.16 4.02 14.11
CA ARG A 320 -7.04 4.98 14.17
C ARG A 320 -6.18 4.90 12.91
N ASP A 321 -5.67 3.70 12.61
CA ASP A 321 -4.81 3.45 11.46
C ASP A 321 -5.54 3.78 10.15
N GLY A 322 -6.77 3.29 10.02
CA GLY A 322 -7.61 3.56 8.87
C GLY A 322 -7.86 5.05 8.65
N ALA A 323 -8.12 5.83 9.70
CA ALA A 323 -8.36 7.28 9.62
C ALA A 323 -7.11 8.04 9.15
N LEU A 324 -5.93 7.69 9.68
CA LEU A 324 -4.67 8.33 9.28
C LEU A 324 -4.26 7.96 7.84
N VAL A 325 -4.54 6.72 7.42
CA VAL A 325 -4.33 6.29 6.04
C VAL A 325 -5.30 6.99 5.09
N ALA A 326 -6.58 7.08 5.44
CA ALA A 326 -7.58 7.79 4.65
C ALA A 326 -7.22 9.28 4.49
N ASP A 327 -6.78 9.98 5.57
CA ASP A 327 -6.26 11.36 5.48
C ASP A 327 -5.07 11.46 4.51
N SER A 328 -4.15 10.49 4.53
CA SER A 328 -3.00 10.49 3.62
C SER A 328 -3.41 10.33 2.14
N LEU A 329 -4.41 9.50 1.87
CA LEU A 329 -4.99 9.31 0.54
C LEU A 329 -5.74 10.56 0.07
N ASP A 330 -6.50 11.21 0.95
CA ASP A 330 -7.15 12.49 0.68
C ASP A 330 -6.14 13.58 0.33
N LEU A 331 -5.05 13.68 1.10
CA LEU A 331 -3.95 14.58 0.83
C LEU A 331 -3.31 14.32 -0.54
N ALA A 332 -3.12 13.06 -0.90
CA ALA A 332 -2.53 12.66 -2.17
C ALA A 332 -3.49 12.83 -3.37
N GLY A 333 -4.81 12.93 -3.15
CA GLY A 333 -5.80 13.14 -4.21
C GLY A 333 -6.58 11.88 -4.61
N PHE A 334 -6.76 10.94 -3.69
CA PHE A 334 -7.54 9.71 -3.86
C PHE A 334 -8.81 9.70 -3.00
N PRO A 335 -9.74 10.66 -3.18
CA PRO A 335 -10.93 10.79 -2.33
C PRO A 335 -11.83 9.55 -2.37
N ASP A 336 -11.96 8.89 -3.51
CA ASP A 336 -12.88 7.75 -3.64
C ASP A 336 -12.43 6.56 -2.79
N VAL A 337 -11.13 6.35 -2.65
CA VAL A 337 -10.58 5.30 -1.79
C VAL A 337 -10.81 5.64 -0.31
N ALA A 338 -10.60 6.89 0.08
CA ALA A 338 -10.88 7.37 1.44
C ALA A 338 -12.39 7.30 1.78
N ARG A 339 -13.27 7.64 0.83
CA ARG A 339 -14.74 7.54 0.99
C ARG A 339 -15.21 6.12 1.31
N ASN A 340 -14.60 5.11 0.68
CA ASN A 340 -14.92 3.71 1.00
C ASN A 340 -14.64 3.40 2.48
N PHE A 341 -13.54 3.92 3.05
CA PHE A 341 -13.23 3.77 4.46
C PHE A 341 -14.26 4.49 5.36
N TYR A 342 -14.64 5.71 5.04
CA TYR A 342 -15.66 6.42 5.82
C TYR A 342 -17.02 5.73 5.77
N THR A 343 -17.37 5.15 4.62
CA THR A 343 -18.58 4.31 4.49
C THR A 343 -18.46 3.01 5.28
N PHE A 344 -17.27 2.42 5.36
CA PHE A 344 -17.02 1.28 6.24
C PHE A 344 -17.24 1.68 7.71
N CYS A 345 -16.69 2.80 8.16
CA CYS A 345 -16.89 3.32 9.51
C CYS A 345 -18.37 3.53 9.85
N GLN A 346 -19.18 4.05 8.90
CA GLN A 346 -20.63 4.21 9.06
C GLN A 346 -21.34 2.88 9.36
N ARG A 347 -20.87 1.76 8.78
CA ARG A 347 -21.48 0.45 9.01
C ARG A 347 -21.11 -0.17 10.35
N VAL A 348 -19.95 0.17 10.92
CA VAL A 348 -19.40 -0.54 12.08
C VAL A 348 -19.42 0.26 13.39
N ILE A 349 -19.72 1.56 13.35
CA ILE A 349 -19.86 2.37 14.54
C ILE A 349 -20.96 1.78 15.45
N THR A 350 -20.75 1.77 16.75
CA THR A 350 -21.73 1.27 17.72
C THR A 350 -22.89 2.26 17.87
N LYS A 351 -24.02 1.78 18.39
CA LYS A 351 -25.17 2.64 18.70
C LYS A 351 -24.88 3.69 19.77
N ASP A 352 -23.86 3.43 20.59
CA ASP A 352 -23.42 4.33 21.67
C ASP A 352 -22.43 5.40 21.16
N GLY A 353 -22.01 5.35 19.87
CA GLY A 353 -21.20 6.36 19.22
C GLY A 353 -19.69 6.15 19.34
N TYR A 354 -19.22 4.94 19.61
CA TYR A 354 -17.79 4.64 19.65
C TYR A 354 -17.45 3.47 18.73
N PHE A 355 -16.18 3.33 18.39
CA PHE A 355 -15.64 2.17 17.69
C PHE A 355 -15.01 1.19 18.69
N TYR A 356 -15.16 -0.12 18.39
CA TYR A 356 -14.37 -1.13 19.09
C TYR A 356 -12.91 -1.05 18.68
N HIS A 357 -12.03 -1.60 19.49
CA HIS A 357 -10.60 -1.67 19.30
C HIS A 357 -10.18 -2.02 17.87
N LYS A 358 -10.75 -3.06 17.25
CA LYS A 358 -10.43 -3.45 15.86
C LYS A 358 -11.53 -4.28 15.21
N TYR A 359 -11.49 -4.32 13.89
CA TYR A 359 -12.48 -5.00 13.06
C TYR A 359 -11.82 -5.91 12.02
N ASN A 360 -12.52 -6.99 11.67
CA ASN A 360 -12.22 -7.73 10.45
C ASN A 360 -12.60 -6.93 9.20
N PRO A 361 -12.00 -7.21 8.03
CA PRO A 361 -12.34 -6.53 6.78
C PRO A 361 -13.82 -6.64 6.36
N ASP A 362 -14.56 -7.65 6.80
CA ASP A 362 -16.00 -7.78 6.57
C ASP A 362 -16.87 -6.87 7.46
N GLY A 363 -16.28 -6.21 8.46
CA GLY A 363 -16.93 -5.32 9.42
C GLY A 363 -17.34 -6.01 10.72
N SER A 364 -17.11 -7.29 10.90
CA SER A 364 -17.31 -7.96 12.19
C SER A 364 -16.22 -7.52 13.19
N PRO A 365 -16.53 -7.47 14.51
CA PRO A 365 -15.52 -7.21 15.54
C PRO A 365 -14.40 -8.25 15.46
N ALA A 366 -13.15 -7.78 15.50
CA ALA A 366 -11.98 -8.64 15.48
C ALA A 366 -11.64 -9.14 16.91
N SER A 367 -10.73 -10.10 17.01
CA SER A 367 -10.14 -10.54 18.26
C SER A 367 -9.58 -9.34 19.03
N SER A 368 -9.95 -9.19 20.31
CA SER A 368 -9.47 -8.11 21.17
C SER A 368 -9.19 -8.64 22.56
N TRP A 369 -8.06 -8.24 23.12
CA TRP A 369 -7.69 -8.54 24.50
C TRP A 369 -8.14 -7.44 25.48
N HIS A 370 -8.67 -6.33 24.99
CA HIS A 370 -9.21 -5.25 25.82
C HIS A 370 -10.37 -5.78 26.65
N PRO A 371 -10.41 -5.48 27.98
CA PRO A 371 -11.38 -6.10 28.88
C PRO A 371 -12.80 -5.59 28.65
N TRP A 372 -13.78 -6.49 28.67
CA TRP A 372 -15.19 -6.20 28.68
C TRP A 372 -15.75 -6.03 30.12
N VAL A 373 -14.98 -6.45 31.11
CA VAL A 373 -15.33 -6.37 32.52
C VAL A 373 -14.09 -6.08 33.35
N ILE A 374 -14.16 -5.06 34.22
CA ILE A 374 -13.11 -4.70 35.17
C ILE A 374 -13.75 -4.68 36.57
N LYS A 375 -13.23 -5.46 37.51
CA LYS A 375 -13.76 -5.56 38.92
C LYS A 375 -15.28 -5.77 38.98
N ASN A 376 -15.82 -6.66 38.15
CA ASN A 376 -17.25 -6.96 38.00
C ASN A 376 -18.13 -5.83 37.42
N GLU A 377 -17.55 -4.75 36.94
CA GLU A 377 -18.24 -3.68 36.21
C GLU A 377 -18.01 -3.84 34.73
N ARG A 378 -19.01 -3.42 33.92
CA ARG A 378 -18.87 -3.40 32.46
C ARG A 378 -17.82 -2.37 32.05
N ALA A 379 -16.82 -2.84 31.32
CA ALA A 379 -15.82 -2.01 30.66
C ALA A 379 -16.10 -1.90 29.14
N MET A 380 -15.53 -0.93 28.50
CA MET A 380 -15.58 -0.78 27.03
C MET A 380 -14.23 -1.18 26.45
N PRO A 381 -14.17 -2.15 25.52
CA PRO A 381 -12.92 -2.56 24.86
C PRO A 381 -12.54 -1.56 23.76
N ILE A 382 -12.14 -0.37 24.16
CA ILE A 382 -11.86 0.76 23.26
C ILE A 382 -10.48 1.37 23.50
N GLN A 383 -10.00 2.04 22.44
CA GLN A 383 -9.04 3.13 22.49
C GLN A 383 -9.78 4.37 22.01
N GLU A 384 -9.94 5.39 22.85
CA GLU A 384 -10.86 6.50 22.52
C GLU A 384 -10.34 7.36 21.35
N ASP A 385 -9.02 7.40 21.15
CA ASP A 385 -8.38 8.05 20.00
C ASP A 385 -8.88 7.56 18.65
N GLU A 386 -9.28 6.29 18.55
CA GLU A 386 -9.81 5.71 17.33
C GLU A 386 -11.13 6.37 16.89
N THR A 387 -12.03 6.58 17.83
CA THR A 387 -13.30 7.28 17.58
C THR A 387 -13.05 8.74 17.17
N ALA A 388 -12.15 9.40 17.87
CA ALA A 388 -11.82 10.80 17.62
C ALA A 388 -11.17 11.01 16.24
N LEU A 389 -10.23 10.13 15.87
CA LEU A 389 -9.49 10.23 14.60
C LEU A 389 -10.38 10.00 13.38
N VAL A 390 -11.38 9.14 13.45
CA VAL A 390 -12.34 8.96 12.35
C VAL A 390 -13.11 10.27 12.10
N VAL A 391 -13.61 10.92 13.16
CA VAL A 391 -14.30 12.21 13.04
C VAL A 391 -13.38 13.31 12.50
N TRP A 392 -12.16 13.37 13.01
CA TRP A 392 -11.13 14.32 12.56
C TRP A 392 -10.80 14.14 11.07
N ALA A 393 -10.60 12.89 10.61
CA ALA A 393 -10.30 12.61 9.22
C ALA A 393 -11.48 12.93 8.28
N MET A 394 -12.70 12.61 8.68
CA MET A 394 -13.92 12.99 7.94
C MET A 394 -14.02 14.51 7.73
N TRP A 395 -13.72 15.31 8.76
CA TRP A 395 -13.68 16.76 8.62
C TRP A 395 -12.65 17.23 7.60
N ARG A 396 -11.44 16.65 7.64
CA ARG A 396 -10.35 16.99 6.71
C ARG A 396 -10.70 16.62 5.26
N HIS A 397 -11.37 15.49 5.07
CA HIS A 397 -11.95 15.11 3.77
C HIS A 397 -12.91 16.16 3.27
N TYR A 398 -13.92 16.51 4.08
CA TYR A 398 -14.91 17.55 3.71
C TYR A 398 -14.24 18.90 3.46
N PHE A 399 -13.32 19.31 4.33
CA PHE A 399 -12.62 20.59 4.17
C PHE A 399 -11.86 20.67 2.84
N ARG A 400 -11.32 19.55 2.34
CA ARG A 400 -10.56 19.49 1.09
C ARG A 400 -11.48 19.43 -0.15
N TYR A 401 -12.50 18.60 -0.12
CA TYR A 401 -13.31 18.28 -1.31
C TYR A 401 -14.67 18.98 -1.36
N ARG A 402 -15.16 19.50 -0.25
CA ARG A 402 -16.41 20.27 -0.11
C ARG A 402 -17.66 19.51 -0.58
N ASP A 403 -17.64 18.19 -0.62
CA ASP A 403 -18.79 17.37 -0.98
C ASP A 403 -19.73 17.19 0.21
N ILE A 404 -20.70 18.11 0.32
CA ILE A 404 -21.66 18.12 1.43
C ILE A 404 -22.63 16.93 1.38
N GLU A 405 -22.96 16.44 0.19
CA GLU A 405 -23.91 15.33 0.03
C GLU A 405 -23.28 14.00 0.48
N PHE A 406 -21.99 13.83 0.26
CA PHE A 406 -21.27 12.67 0.78
C PHE A 406 -21.22 12.68 2.32
N VAL A 407 -20.93 13.81 2.94
CA VAL A 407 -20.78 13.87 4.41
C VAL A 407 -22.10 14.03 5.17
N ARG A 408 -23.20 14.37 4.51
CA ARG A 408 -24.50 14.54 5.15
C ARG A 408 -25.00 13.29 5.91
N PRO A 409 -25.02 12.07 5.34
CA PRO A 409 -25.35 10.88 6.10
C PRO A 409 -24.34 10.58 7.20
N LEU A 410 -23.04 10.80 6.95
CA LEU A 410 -21.98 10.59 7.95
C LEU A 410 -22.09 11.53 9.14
N TRP A 411 -22.60 12.76 8.94
CA TRP A 411 -22.89 13.69 10.04
C TRP A 411 -23.90 13.09 11.02
N VAL A 412 -24.97 12.49 10.50
CA VAL A 412 -26.04 11.90 11.33
C VAL A 412 -25.62 10.58 11.96
N ASP A 413 -25.01 9.69 11.18
CA ASP A 413 -24.81 8.31 11.58
C ASP A 413 -23.47 8.08 12.29
N VAL A 414 -22.49 8.95 12.11
CA VAL A 414 -21.13 8.79 12.66
C VAL A 414 -20.72 9.98 13.53
N VAL A 415 -20.69 11.18 12.95
CA VAL A 415 -20.07 12.34 13.62
C VAL A 415 -20.85 12.76 14.86
N GLN A 416 -22.20 12.87 14.78
CA GLN A 416 -23.01 13.22 15.94
C GLN A 416 -22.91 12.20 17.07
N PRO A 417 -23.14 10.89 16.85
CA PRO A 417 -22.99 9.88 17.89
C PRO A 417 -21.60 9.85 18.52
N ALA A 418 -20.55 9.98 17.70
CA ALA A 418 -19.17 9.99 18.18
C ALA A 418 -18.85 11.24 19.03
N ALA A 419 -19.31 12.41 18.60
CA ALA A 419 -19.12 13.65 19.37
C ALA A 419 -19.88 13.61 20.71
N GLU A 420 -21.12 13.09 20.70
CA GLU A 420 -21.89 12.88 21.94
C GLU A 420 -21.19 11.88 22.87
N PHE A 421 -20.61 10.82 22.33
CA PHE A 421 -19.81 9.89 23.11
C PHE A 421 -18.60 10.59 23.74
N MET A 422 -17.77 11.26 22.95
CA MET A 422 -16.59 11.98 23.44
C MET A 422 -16.94 13.08 24.46
N CYS A 423 -18.08 13.74 24.34
CA CYS A 423 -18.54 14.73 25.34
C CYS A 423 -18.86 14.09 26.69
N ARG A 424 -19.45 12.88 26.74
CA ARG A 424 -19.84 12.23 28.00
C ARG A 424 -18.76 11.34 28.56
N TYR A 425 -17.80 10.85 27.77
CA TYR A 425 -16.72 9.99 28.21
C TYR A 425 -15.54 10.81 28.74
N ARG A 426 -15.82 11.65 29.73
CA ARG A 426 -14.85 12.56 30.35
C ARG A 426 -15.01 12.62 31.86
N ASP A 427 -13.93 12.88 32.58
CA ASP A 427 -13.95 13.16 34.02
C ASP A 427 -14.42 14.60 34.24
N ILE A 428 -15.56 14.76 34.91
CA ILE A 428 -16.16 16.09 35.20
C ILE A 428 -15.25 16.98 36.06
N ARG A 429 -14.33 16.40 36.85
CA ARG A 429 -13.41 17.12 37.73
C ARG A 429 -12.29 17.80 36.96
N THR A 430 -11.79 17.14 35.94
CA THR A 430 -10.59 17.55 35.21
C THR A 430 -10.88 18.02 33.80
N GLY A 431 -12.05 17.66 33.25
CA GLY A 431 -12.43 17.89 31.86
C GLY A 431 -11.76 16.92 30.87
N LEU A 432 -10.79 16.12 31.32
CA LEU A 432 -10.03 15.20 30.49
C LEU A 432 -10.86 13.95 30.13
N PRO A 433 -10.56 13.24 29.02
CA PRO A 433 -11.10 11.93 28.72
C PRO A 433 -10.96 10.95 29.87
N LEU A 434 -11.90 10.01 30.01
CA LEU A 434 -11.74 8.90 30.93
C LEU A 434 -10.62 7.96 30.43
N PRO A 435 -10.05 7.12 31.34
CA PRO A 435 -8.97 6.23 30.96
C PRO A 435 -9.38 5.22 29.86
N SER A 436 -8.49 4.99 28.92
CA SER A 436 -8.53 3.94 27.92
C SER A 436 -7.13 3.36 27.68
N TYR A 437 -6.98 2.35 26.83
CA TYR A 437 -5.66 1.93 26.40
C TYR A 437 -5.03 2.95 25.45
N ASP A 438 -3.69 3.00 25.44
CA ASP A 438 -2.91 3.89 24.57
C ASP A 438 -2.84 3.36 23.12
N LEU A 439 -2.33 4.21 22.23
CA LEU A 439 -2.13 3.85 20.82
C LEU A 439 -1.13 2.69 20.61
N TRP A 440 -0.30 2.41 21.63
CA TRP A 440 0.66 1.30 21.58
C TRP A 440 0.05 -0.02 22.08
N GLU A 441 -1.19 0.00 22.54
CA GLU A 441 -1.92 -1.15 23.10
C GLU A 441 -1.23 -1.75 24.34
N GLU A 442 -0.58 -0.93 25.15
CA GLU A 442 0.24 -1.41 26.25
C GLU A 442 -0.24 -0.92 27.62
N ARG A 443 -0.81 0.29 27.69
CA ARG A 443 -1.02 0.97 28.98
C ARG A 443 -2.42 1.56 29.10
N TRP A 444 -2.99 1.37 30.29
CA TRP A 444 -4.27 1.96 30.69
C TRP A 444 -4.06 3.31 31.37
N GLY A 445 -4.78 4.35 30.95
CA GLY A 445 -4.73 5.67 31.57
C GLY A 445 -5.30 6.78 30.70
N VAL A 446 -5.03 8.02 31.09
CA VAL A 446 -5.35 9.23 30.34
C VAL A 446 -4.09 9.64 29.54
N HIS A 447 -4.07 9.35 28.27
CA HIS A 447 -2.88 9.52 27.42
C HIS A 447 -2.89 10.87 26.71
N ALA A 448 -1.73 11.54 26.64
CA ALA A 448 -1.60 12.80 25.91
C ALA A 448 -2.02 12.68 24.43
N PHE A 449 -1.73 11.52 23.79
CA PHE A 449 -2.17 11.24 22.43
C PHE A 449 -3.69 11.23 22.32
N THR A 450 -4.37 10.45 23.17
CA THR A 450 -5.84 10.34 23.21
C THR A 450 -6.48 11.70 23.51
N VAL A 451 -5.96 12.44 24.49
CA VAL A 451 -6.45 13.79 24.85
C VAL A 451 -6.38 14.74 23.65
N ALA A 452 -5.24 14.72 22.93
CA ALA A 452 -5.05 15.56 21.76
C ALA A 452 -5.99 15.17 20.58
N THR A 453 -6.17 13.86 20.35
CA THR A 453 -7.07 13.37 19.29
C THR A 453 -8.53 13.65 19.59
N VAL A 454 -8.98 13.48 20.84
CA VAL A 454 -10.35 13.79 21.27
C VAL A 454 -10.63 15.30 21.14
N TYR A 455 -9.68 16.15 21.53
CA TYR A 455 -9.77 17.59 21.29
C TYR A 455 -9.96 17.88 19.79
N GLY A 456 -9.09 17.33 18.93
CA GLY A 456 -9.16 17.50 17.47
C GLY A 456 -10.47 16.97 16.87
N GLY A 457 -10.95 15.82 17.33
CA GLY A 457 -12.21 15.21 16.92
C GLY A 457 -13.43 16.07 17.30
N LEU A 458 -13.47 16.62 18.51
CA LEU A 458 -14.53 17.53 18.96
C LEU A 458 -14.51 18.86 18.19
N LYS A 459 -13.33 19.43 17.89
CA LYS A 459 -13.22 20.63 17.03
C LYS A 459 -13.69 20.34 15.61
N ALA A 460 -13.42 19.15 15.08
CA ALA A 460 -13.95 18.69 13.79
C ALA A 460 -15.48 18.55 13.82
N ALA A 461 -16.02 17.91 14.84
CA ALA A 461 -17.48 17.77 15.04
C ALA A 461 -18.17 19.13 15.19
N ARG A 462 -17.58 20.05 15.95
CA ARG A 462 -18.04 21.46 16.05
C ARG A 462 -18.12 22.11 14.68
N ASN A 463 -17.11 21.94 13.85
CA ASN A 463 -17.09 22.53 12.51
C ASN A 463 -18.19 21.93 11.61
N PHE A 464 -18.45 20.63 11.69
CA PHE A 464 -19.58 19.99 11.01
C PHE A 464 -20.92 20.55 11.52
N ALA A 465 -21.10 20.70 12.84
CA ALA A 465 -22.32 21.28 13.43
C ALA A 465 -22.57 22.68 12.88
N VAL A 466 -21.52 23.50 12.74
CA VAL A 466 -21.65 24.84 12.10
C VAL A 466 -22.08 24.72 10.64
N CYS A 467 -21.47 23.81 9.87
CA CYS A 467 -21.84 23.61 8.46
C CYS A 467 -23.29 23.17 8.28
N PHE A 468 -23.80 22.35 9.20
CA PHE A 468 -25.19 21.87 9.18
C PHE A 468 -26.18 22.79 9.93
N GLY A 469 -25.73 23.93 10.46
CA GLY A 469 -26.57 24.94 11.11
C GLY A 469 -27.02 24.60 12.53
N ASP A 470 -26.47 23.56 13.16
CA ASP A 470 -26.75 23.11 14.52
C ASP A 470 -25.88 23.88 15.53
N ARG A 471 -26.35 25.07 15.91
CA ARG A 471 -25.57 25.94 16.81
C ARG A 471 -25.45 25.40 18.24
N GLU A 472 -26.45 24.68 18.71
CA GLU A 472 -26.46 24.13 20.05
C GLU A 472 -25.36 23.04 20.18
N LYS A 473 -25.31 22.11 19.21
CA LYS A 473 -24.25 21.12 19.19
C LYS A 473 -22.88 21.74 18.95
N ALA A 474 -22.79 22.76 18.10
CA ALA A 474 -21.53 23.46 17.86
C ALA A 474 -20.95 24.05 19.16
N GLU A 475 -21.77 24.68 19.96
CA GLU A 475 -21.38 25.26 21.27
C GLU A 475 -21.00 24.14 22.25
N LYS A 476 -21.83 23.10 22.37
CA LYS A 476 -21.58 21.95 23.26
C LYS A 476 -20.22 21.28 22.97
N TYR A 477 -19.97 21.00 21.68
CA TYR A 477 -18.71 20.32 21.28
C TYR A 477 -17.51 21.24 21.45
N ASN A 478 -17.67 22.54 21.18
CA ASN A 478 -16.60 23.51 21.43
C ASN A 478 -16.28 23.64 22.92
N GLN A 479 -17.31 23.75 23.77
CA GLN A 479 -17.13 23.84 25.23
C GLN A 479 -16.36 22.60 25.74
N ALA A 480 -16.75 21.39 25.32
CA ALA A 480 -16.07 20.16 25.70
C ALA A 480 -14.60 20.15 25.27
N ALA A 481 -14.31 20.63 24.05
CA ALA A 481 -12.93 20.76 23.57
C ALA A 481 -12.11 21.76 24.40
N GLU A 482 -12.68 22.94 24.73
CA GLU A 482 -11.95 23.93 25.54
C GLU A 482 -11.73 23.46 26.98
N GLU A 483 -12.66 22.71 27.58
CA GLU A 483 -12.47 22.06 28.88
C GLU A 483 -11.33 21.03 28.84
N ILE A 484 -11.26 20.20 27.78
CA ILE A 484 -10.13 19.27 27.58
C ILE A 484 -8.81 20.02 27.44
N LYS A 485 -8.77 21.12 26.70
CA LYS A 485 -7.55 21.93 26.54
C LYS A 485 -7.10 22.55 27.85
N ALA A 486 -8.05 23.04 28.64
CA ALA A 486 -7.74 23.58 29.99
C ALA A 486 -7.23 22.49 30.93
N GLY A 487 -7.86 21.32 30.94
CA GLY A 487 -7.39 20.14 31.69
C GLY A 487 -6.00 19.69 31.25
N ALA A 488 -5.74 19.62 29.94
CA ALA A 488 -4.43 19.26 29.41
C ALA A 488 -3.34 20.27 29.80
N ALA A 489 -3.64 21.56 29.76
CA ALA A 489 -2.71 22.60 30.21
C ALA A 489 -2.34 22.49 31.68
N LYS A 490 -3.30 22.04 32.51
CA LYS A 490 -3.12 21.92 33.96
C LYS A 490 -2.47 20.62 34.40
N TYR A 491 -2.82 19.49 33.78
CA TYR A 491 -2.48 18.17 34.28
C TYR A 491 -1.46 17.40 33.42
N LEU A 492 -1.32 17.70 32.12
CA LEU A 492 -0.40 16.99 31.24
C LEU A 492 0.96 17.67 31.08
N PHE A 493 1.09 18.96 31.42
CA PHE A 493 2.40 19.60 31.41
C PHE A 493 3.03 19.56 32.78
N SER A 494 4.26 19.04 32.87
CA SER A 494 5.02 19.01 34.11
C SER A 494 6.09 20.10 34.10
N ASP A 495 5.96 21.09 34.99
CA ASP A 495 6.96 22.15 35.17
C ASP A 495 8.31 21.57 35.64
N LYS A 496 8.27 20.49 36.43
CA LYS A 496 9.48 19.79 36.90
C LYS A 496 10.29 19.19 35.74
N LEU A 497 9.60 18.59 34.75
CA LEU A 497 10.20 17.94 33.59
C LEU A 497 10.39 18.91 32.42
N ASP A 498 9.80 20.12 32.50
CA ASP A 498 9.70 21.07 31.40
C ASP A 498 9.19 20.44 30.08
N ARG A 499 8.17 19.60 30.19
CA ARG A 499 7.53 18.91 29.04
C ARG A 499 6.15 18.34 29.36
N PHE A 500 5.43 17.99 28.30
CA PHE A 500 4.24 17.16 28.43
C PHE A 500 4.62 15.74 28.84
N VAL A 501 3.73 15.10 29.65
CA VAL A 501 3.86 13.71 30.06
C VAL A 501 2.98 12.84 29.15
N ARG A 502 3.40 11.59 28.94
CA ARG A 502 2.66 10.72 28.02
C ARG A 502 1.34 10.23 28.59
N ARG A 503 1.26 10.05 29.93
CA ARG A 503 0.14 9.41 30.59
C ARG A 503 -0.07 9.90 32.03
N LEU A 504 -1.35 10.01 32.41
CA LEU A 504 -1.81 10.18 33.78
C LEU A 504 -2.60 8.92 34.18
N VAL A 505 -2.34 8.38 35.39
CA VAL A 505 -3.05 7.22 35.92
C VAL A 505 -3.95 7.70 37.07
N PRO A 506 -5.29 7.66 36.94
CA PRO A 506 -6.18 8.05 38.03
C PRO A 506 -6.05 7.12 39.23
N LYS A 507 -5.90 7.70 40.44
CA LYS A 507 -5.74 6.95 41.70
C LYS A 507 -6.99 6.16 42.08
N ASP A 508 -8.15 6.65 41.70
CA ASP A 508 -9.47 6.09 41.99
C ASP A 508 -10.02 5.17 40.89
N SER A 509 -9.35 5.08 39.75
CA SER A 509 -9.80 4.24 38.64
C SER A 509 -9.43 2.77 38.83
N PRO A 510 -10.36 1.84 38.53
CA PRO A 510 -10.01 0.42 38.44
C PRO A 510 -9.04 0.21 37.26
N VAL A 511 -7.86 -0.26 37.57
CA VAL A 511 -6.85 -0.64 36.56
C VAL A 511 -7.12 -2.08 36.15
N PRO A 512 -7.07 -2.40 34.84
CA PRO A 512 -7.19 -3.77 34.36
C PRO A 512 -6.12 -4.70 34.98
N PRO A 513 -6.41 -6.00 35.21
CA PRO A 513 -5.46 -6.94 35.80
C PRO A 513 -4.13 -7.04 35.03
N ASP A 514 -4.19 -6.93 33.72
CA ASP A 514 -3.03 -7.07 32.81
C ASP A 514 -2.02 -5.94 32.94
N ASP A 515 -2.42 -4.80 33.52
CA ASP A 515 -1.51 -3.65 33.75
C ASP A 515 -0.61 -3.83 35.00
N HIS A 516 -0.87 -4.86 35.81
CA HIS A 516 -0.05 -5.12 37.00
C HIS A 516 1.37 -5.58 36.67
N GLU A 517 1.56 -6.32 35.58
CA GLU A 517 2.87 -6.80 35.16
C GLU A 517 3.75 -5.64 34.62
N TYR A 518 3.11 -4.60 34.10
CA TYR A 518 3.76 -3.39 33.57
C TYR A 518 4.03 -2.35 34.66
N ARG A 519 3.23 -2.30 35.73
CA ARG A 519 3.44 -1.35 36.85
C ARG A 519 4.78 -1.50 37.56
N GLU A 520 5.30 -2.72 37.67
CA GLU A 520 6.64 -2.96 38.24
C GLU A 520 7.79 -2.41 37.39
N ARG A 521 7.50 -2.06 36.14
CA ARG A 521 8.49 -1.55 35.16
C ARG A 521 8.34 -0.06 34.87
N GLU A 522 7.37 0.60 35.47
CA GLU A 522 7.04 2.00 35.19
C GLU A 522 7.57 2.97 36.25
N ASN A 523 8.04 4.12 35.73
CA ASN A 523 8.47 5.25 36.59
C ASN A 523 7.24 6.12 36.94
N LEU A 524 6.27 5.56 37.68
CA LEU A 524 5.15 6.36 38.20
C LEU A 524 5.64 7.16 39.38
N VAL A 525 5.54 8.48 39.28
CA VAL A 525 5.97 9.43 40.32
C VAL A 525 4.77 10.27 40.74
N ALA A 526 4.64 10.50 42.05
CA ALA A 526 3.68 11.47 42.57
C ALA A 526 4.18 12.88 42.22
N ASP A 527 3.34 13.67 41.53
CA ASP A 527 3.60 15.08 41.28
C ASP A 527 2.83 15.89 42.34
N GLU A 528 3.57 16.73 43.12
CA GLU A 528 3.02 17.42 44.27
C GLU A 528 1.84 18.35 43.97
N GLU A 529 1.68 18.82 42.72
CA GLU A 529 0.57 19.70 42.30
C GLU A 529 -0.72 18.96 41.85
N ILE A 530 -0.59 17.67 41.47
CA ILE A 530 -1.73 16.84 40.97
C ILE A 530 -1.95 15.58 41.80
N GLU A 531 -1.21 15.44 42.92
CA GLU A 531 -1.18 14.26 43.79
C GLU A 531 -2.53 13.72 44.26
N ASP A 532 -3.54 14.55 44.33
CA ASP A 532 -4.85 14.10 44.80
C ASP A 532 -5.64 13.29 43.75
N ILE A 533 -5.33 13.42 42.48
CA ILE A 533 -6.13 12.84 41.37
C ILE A 533 -5.35 11.80 40.57
N TYR A 534 -4.11 12.11 40.18
CA TYR A 534 -3.32 11.31 39.25
C TYR A 534 -1.93 10.91 39.77
N GLU A 535 -1.44 9.78 39.28
CA GLU A 535 -0.01 9.43 39.21
C GLU A 535 0.49 9.76 37.81
N VAL A 536 1.73 10.22 37.68
CA VAL A 536 2.30 10.68 36.41
C VAL A 536 3.31 9.69 35.87
N ASP A 537 3.20 9.31 34.61
CA ASP A 537 4.21 8.53 33.91
C ASP A 537 5.25 9.46 33.25
N GLU A 538 6.45 9.50 33.84
CA GLU A 538 7.56 10.37 33.40
C GLU A 538 8.31 9.85 32.16
N THR A 539 7.95 8.71 31.58
CA THR A 539 8.62 8.17 30.38
C THR A 539 8.42 9.09 29.19
N ILE A 540 9.53 9.41 28.49
CA ILE A 540 9.44 10.17 27.23
C ILE A 540 8.94 9.27 26.11
N ASP A 541 8.05 9.80 25.26
CA ASP A 541 7.35 9.04 24.22
C ASP A 541 7.18 9.88 22.95
N ALA A 542 7.41 9.29 21.79
CA ALA A 542 7.28 9.96 20.50
C ALA A 542 5.82 10.36 20.18
N SER A 543 4.83 9.70 20.80
CA SER A 543 3.40 10.02 20.63
C SER A 543 3.02 11.42 21.16
N LEU A 544 3.90 12.05 21.93
CA LEU A 544 3.75 13.45 22.37
C LEU A 544 3.70 14.47 21.21
N TYR A 545 4.11 14.06 20.00
CA TYR A 545 3.90 14.85 18.79
C TYR A 545 2.41 15.21 18.56
N SER A 546 1.49 14.40 19.08
CA SER A 546 0.05 14.59 18.96
C SER A 546 -0.43 15.96 19.49
N VAL A 547 0.27 16.49 20.48
CA VAL A 547 -0.07 17.74 21.16
C VAL A 547 -0.13 18.92 20.19
N PHE A 548 0.79 19.00 19.22
CA PHE A 548 0.73 20.00 18.16
C PHE A 548 -0.03 19.50 16.92
N LYS A 549 0.07 18.20 16.63
CA LYS A 549 -0.52 17.59 15.43
C LYS A 549 -2.02 17.81 15.31
N PHE A 550 -2.73 17.70 16.42
CA PHE A 550 -4.19 17.87 16.50
C PHE A 550 -4.61 19.23 17.04
N HIS A 551 -3.67 20.21 17.07
CA HIS A 551 -3.88 21.61 17.48
C HIS A 551 -4.36 21.76 18.93
N LEU A 552 -4.06 20.83 19.80
CA LEU A 552 -4.30 21.01 21.25
C LEU A 552 -3.47 22.21 21.77
N PHE A 553 -2.18 22.28 21.37
CA PHE A 553 -1.33 23.48 21.51
C PHE A 553 -0.62 23.74 20.18
N GLU A 554 -0.20 24.99 19.95
CA GLU A 554 0.52 25.34 18.72
C GLU A 554 1.96 24.79 18.75
N ALA A 555 2.50 24.48 17.57
CA ALA A 555 3.87 23.94 17.45
C ALA A 555 4.94 24.93 17.94
N ASP A 556 4.62 26.24 17.99
CA ASP A 556 5.48 27.30 18.52
C ASP A 556 5.26 27.58 20.03
N ASP A 557 4.36 26.88 20.71
CA ASP A 557 4.19 26.95 22.16
C ASP A 557 5.49 26.52 22.84
N PRO A 558 6.06 27.30 23.78
CA PRO A 558 7.30 26.95 24.45
C PRO A 558 7.29 25.52 25.08
N ARG A 559 6.14 25.10 25.59
CA ARG A 559 5.96 23.76 26.18
C ARG A 559 6.09 22.65 25.13
N VAL A 560 5.54 22.88 23.93
CA VAL A 560 5.69 21.96 22.79
C VAL A 560 7.12 21.93 22.30
N ILE A 561 7.77 23.10 22.21
CA ILE A 561 9.18 23.20 21.81
C ILE A 561 10.08 22.40 22.76
N SER A 562 9.93 22.60 24.09
CA SER A 562 10.70 21.86 25.06
C SER A 562 10.44 20.35 25.00
N THR A 563 9.18 19.95 24.85
CA THR A 563 8.77 18.54 24.71
C THR A 563 9.42 17.89 23.48
N MET A 564 9.27 18.49 22.30
CA MET A 564 9.79 17.91 21.06
C MET A 564 11.32 17.91 21.00
N LYS A 565 11.98 18.86 21.63
CA LYS A 565 13.43 18.84 21.80
C LYS A 565 13.87 17.64 22.63
N GLN A 566 13.18 17.35 23.74
CA GLN A 566 13.49 16.18 24.57
C GLN A 566 13.17 14.86 23.84
N VAL A 567 12.11 14.81 23.03
CA VAL A 567 11.80 13.64 22.17
C VAL A 567 12.97 13.39 21.22
N GLU A 568 13.44 14.42 20.52
CA GLU A 568 14.59 14.29 19.61
C GLU A 568 15.86 13.84 20.34
N GLU A 569 16.22 14.49 21.44
CA GLU A 569 17.47 14.24 22.17
C GLU A 569 17.52 12.85 22.83
N LYS A 570 16.39 12.40 23.41
CA LYS A 570 16.32 11.16 24.20
C LYS A 570 15.94 9.93 23.38
N LEU A 571 15.11 10.10 22.33
CA LEU A 571 14.61 8.97 21.56
C LEU A 571 15.37 8.74 20.24
N TRP A 572 16.29 9.65 19.85
CA TRP A 572 17.12 9.40 18.69
C TRP A 572 18.13 8.28 18.98
N VAL A 573 18.10 7.22 18.16
CA VAL A 573 18.99 6.05 18.26
C VAL A 573 20.41 6.44 17.86
N LYS A 574 21.36 6.32 18.80
CA LYS A 574 22.76 6.76 18.66
C LYS A 574 23.64 5.69 18.03
N THR A 575 23.20 5.11 16.92
CA THR A 575 23.95 4.14 16.10
C THR A 575 24.10 4.68 14.67
N ARG A 576 24.74 3.92 13.80
CA ARG A 576 24.83 4.27 12.37
C ARG A 576 23.48 4.27 11.66
N VAL A 577 22.51 3.51 12.17
CA VAL A 577 21.17 3.45 11.61
C VAL A 577 20.40 4.74 11.94
N GLY A 578 20.46 5.21 13.18
CA GLY A 578 19.70 6.41 13.60
C GLY A 578 18.20 6.14 13.71
N GLY A 579 17.39 7.22 13.57
CA GLY A 579 15.93 7.16 13.66
C GLY A 579 15.42 7.32 15.09
N VAL A 580 14.10 7.47 15.27
CA VAL A 580 13.44 7.75 16.55
C VAL A 580 12.74 6.51 17.06
N ALA A 581 13.00 6.14 18.33
CA ALA A 581 12.30 5.05 19.03
C ALA A 581 10.88 5.47 19.47
N ARG A 582 10.00 4.52 19.78
CA ARG A 582 8.66 4.79 20.30
C ARG A 582 8.71 5.58 21.61
N TYR A 583 9.40 5.01 22.60
CA TYR A 583 9.59 5.60 23.92
C TYR A 583 10.87 5.08 24.59
N GLU A 584 11.29 5.74 25.63
CA GLU A 584 12.48 5.37 26.38
C GLU A 584 12.30 4.02 27.09
N ASN A 585 13.26 3.12 26.92
CA ASN A 585 13.22 1.75 27.44
C ASN A 585 12.13 0.87 26.79
N ASP A 586 11.86 1.10 25.50
CA ASP A 586 10.91 0.27 24.74
C ASP A 586 11.37 -1.20 24.72
N TYR A 587 10.51 -2.10 25.16
CA TYR A 587 10.80 -3.54 25.22
C TYR A 587 10.29 -4.32 23.98
N TYR A 588 9.45 -3.70 23.15
CA TYR A 588 8.81 -4.38 22.03
C TYR A 588 9.82 -4.72 20.93
N HIS A 589 10.05 -6.03 20.71
CA HIS A 589 11.09 -6.54 19.80
C HIS A 589 12.51 -6.01 20.10
N ARG A 590 12.81 -5.68 21.34
CA ARG A 590 14.08 -5.10 21.77
C ARG A 590 15.29 -5.87 21.26
N ILE A 591 16.21 -5.19 20.60
CA ILE A 591 17.49 -5.74 20.12
C ILE A 591 18.64 -5.40 21.07
N SER A 592 18.60 -4.23 21.70
CA SER A 592 19.71 -3.74 22.53
C SER A 592 19.28 -3.56 24.00
N ASN A 593 20.22 -3.85 24.91
CA ASN A 593 20.09 -3.53 26.33
C ASN A 593 20.80 -2.21 26.71
N ASP A 594 21.51 -1.58 25.79
CA ASP A 594 22.14 -0.25 25.99
C ASP A 594 21.09 0.85 25.71
N ILE A 595 20.27 1.13 26.70
CA ILE A 595 19.17 2.12 26.60
C ILE A 595 19.68 3.53 26.38
N ALA A 596 20.91 3.85 26.83
CA ALA A 596 21.49 5.17 26.62
C ALA A 596 21.84 5.46 25.15
N ALA A 597 22.22 4.42 24.39
CA ALA A 597 22.47 4.51 22.96
C ALA A 597 21.24 4.12 22.11
N VAL A 598 20.46 3.16 22.59
CA VAL A 598 19.29 2.60 21.86
C VAL A 598 18.11 2.54 22.83
N PRO A 599 17.38 3.65 22.99
CA PRO A 599 16.21 3.71 23.89
C PRO A 599 15.09 2.74 23.52
N GLY A 600 15.06 2.32 22.28
CA GLY A 600 14.21 1.33 21.62
C GLY A 600 14.64 1.18 20.17
N ASN A 601 14.03 0.29 19.41
CA ASN A 601 14.29 0.20 17.98
C ASN A 601 13.77 1.45 17.26
N PRO A 602 14.40 1.91 16.17
CA PRO A 602 13.88 3.03 15.38
C PRO A 602 12.61 2.63 14.61
N TRP A 603 11.60 3.50 14.66
CA TRP A 603 10.34 3.35 13.97
C TRP A 603 10.20 4.36 12.83
N PHE A 604 9.69 3.93 11.69
CA PHE A 604 9.45 4.83 10.56
C PHE A 604 8.47 5.94 10.90
N ILE A 605 7.34 5.61 11.56
CA ILE A 605 6.32 6.60 11.93
C ILE A 605 6.86 7.62 12.92
N CYS A 606 7.56 7.19 13.97
CA CYS A 606 8.11 8.08 15.00
C CYS A 606 9.16 9.05 14.43
N THR A 607 9.99 8.54 13.52
CA THR A 607 11.00 9.34 12.82
C THR A 607 10.36 10.38 11.91
N LEU A 608 9.31 10.01 11.18
CA LEU A 608 8.56 10.94 10.32
C LEU A 608 7.71 11.95 11.13
N TRP A 609 7.28 11.65 12.36
CA TRP A 609 6.61 12.62 13.24
C TRP A 609 7.55 13.77 13.62
N LEU A 610 8.83 13.48 13.77
CA LEU A 610 9.83 14.53 13.95
C LEU A 610 9.97 15.41 12.70
N ALA A 611 9.93 14.82 11.50
CA ALA A 611 9.87 15.60 10.26
C ALA A 611 8.62 16.49 10.18
N ASP A 612 7.43 15.95 10.56
CA ASP A 612 6.18 16.72 10.61
C ASP A 612 6.29 17.94 11.56
N TYR A 613 6.99 17.80 12.69
CA TYR A 613 7.30 18.89 13.61
C TYR A 613 8.16 19.99 12.94
N PHE A 614 9.26 19.63 12.28
CA PHE A 614 10.10 20.60 11.57
C PHE A 614 9.35 21.31 10.45
N ILE A 615 8.53 20.56 9.67
CA ILE A 615 7.70 21.12 8.60
C ILE A 615 6.70 22.12 9.17
N THR A 616 5.99 21.76 10.25
CA THR A 616 4.96 22.60 10.86
C THR A 616 5.54 23.92 11.35
N ARG A 617 6.70 23.88 12.00
CA ARG A 617 7.38 25.06 12.54
C ARG A 617 8.13 25.90 11.53
N ALA A 618 8.44 25.38 10.36
CA ALA A 618 9.23 26.10 9.36
C ALA A 618 8.60 27.47 9.02
N LYS A 619 9.39 28.53 9.14
CA LYS A 619 9.02 29.91 8.77
C LYS A 619 9.75 30.38 7.52
N THR A 620 10.82 29.69 7.16
CA THR A 620 11.62 29.96 5.97
C THR A 620 11.89 28.67 5.19
N PRO A 621 12.24 28.78 3.90
CA PRO A 621 12.69 27.61 3.14
C PRO A 621 13.94 26.91 3.72
N ALA A 622 14.76 27.62 4.50
CA ALA A 622 15.90 27.04 5.19
C ALA A 622 15.46 26.13 6.35
N ASP A 623 14.48 26.58 7.15
CA ASP A 623 13.94 25.78 8.26
C ASP A 623 13.29 24.50 7.73
N LEU A 624 12.56 24.61 6.59
CA LEU A 624 11.88 23.49 5.98
C LEU A 624 12.86 22.38 5.53
N LYS A 625 14.08 22.72 5.15
CA LYS A 625 15.11 21.77 4.76
C LYS A 625 15.55 20.84 5.90
N LEU A 626 15.27 21.16 7.16
CA LEU A 626 15.56 20.27 8.31
C LEU A 626 14.82 18.95 8.24
N ALA A 627 13.71 18.88 7.52
CA ALA A 627 12.97 17.63 7.28
C ALA A 627 13.62 16.71 6.21
N LEU A 628 14.45 17.24 5.30
CA LEU A 628 15.01 16.46 4.19
C LEU A 628 15.89 15.28 4.64
N PRO A 629 16.79 15.42 5.63
CA PRO A 629 17.59 14.29 6.11
C PRO A 629 16.73 13.13 6.65
N ILE A 630 15.54 13.42 7.22
CA ILE A 630 14.62 12.40 7.72
C ILE A 630 13.95 11.66 6.55
N PHE A 631 13.57 12.37 5.50
CA PHE A 631 13.07 11.72 4.27
C PHE A 631 14.15 10.84 3.62
N GLU A 632 15.40 11.31 3.56
CA GLU A 632 16.52 10.52 3.04
C GLU A 632 16.79 9.30 3.92
N TRP A 633 16.72 9.44 5.24
CA TRP A 633 16.79 8.33 6.19
C TRP A 633 15.71 7.30 5.87
N THR A 634 14.45 7.73 5.76
CA THR A 634 13.31 6.85 5.48
C THR A 634 13.50 6.09 4.16
N ALA A 635 13.92 6.77 3.10
CA ALA A 635 14.17 6.14 1.80
C ALA A 635 15.41 5.23 1.79
N GLY A 636 16.40 5.52 2.65
CA GLY A 636 17.63 4.72 2.80
C GLY A 636 17.45 3.42 3.59
N HIS A 637 16.39 3.33 4.41
CA HIS A 637 16.09 2.19 5.28
C HIS A 637 14.91 1.33 4.77
N ALA A 638 14.30 1.71 3.63
CA ALA A 638 13.31 0.87 2.95
C ALA A 638 13.96 -0.42 2.40
N LEU A 639 13.18 -1.49 2.29
CA LEU A 639 13.59 -2.70 1.57
C LEU A 639 13.94 -2.37 0.11
N GLU A 640 14.64 -3.27 -0.57
CA GLU A 640 15.00 -3.11 -1.99
C GLU A 640 13.76 -2.91 -2.89
N SER A 641 12.63 -3.46 -2.50
CA SER A 641 11.32 -3.28 -3.14
C SER A 641 10.69 -1.90 -2.86
N GLY A 642 11.22 -1.13 -1.90
CA GLY A 642 10.62 0.11 -1.41
C GLY A 642 9.51 -0.11 -0.38
N VAL A 643 9.35 -1.32 0.13
CA VAL A 643 8.43 -1.62 1.24
C VAL A 643 9.04 -1.16 2.56
N LEU A 644 8.20 -0.61 3.45
CA LEU A 644 8.55 -0.15 4.79
C LEU A 644 7.99 -1.10 5.84
N ALA A 645 8.86 -1.54 6.73
CA ALA A 645 8.47 -2.28 7.93
C ALA A 645 7.90 -1.35 9.01
N GLU A 646 7.55 -1.92 10.15
CA GLU A 646 7.22 -1.18 11.37
C GLU A 646 8.47 -0.56 11.98
N GLN A 647 9.50 -1.38 12.17
CA GLN A 647 10.74 -1.03 12.84
C GLN A 647 11.96 -1.46 12.01
N VAL A 648 13.11 -0.95 12.40
CA VAL A 648 14.41 -1.28 11.80
C VAL A 648 15.36 -1.74 12.90
N ASN A 649 16.18 -2.76 12.60
CA ASN A 649 17.25 -3.19 13.50
C ASN A 649 18.27 -2.04 13.68
N PRO A 650 18.52 -1.59 14.92
CA PRO A 650 19.38 -0.42 15.19
C PRO A 650 20.84 -0.62 14.78
N TYR A 651 21.27 -1.82 14.40
CA TYR A 651 22.65 -2.13 14.04
C TYR A 651 22.82 -2.63 12.60
N THR A 652 21.87 -3.47 12.10
CA THR A 652 22.01 -4.17 10.81
C THR A 652 21.15 -3.57 9.69
N ASN A 653 20.21 -2.68 10.02
CA ASN A 653 19.24 -2.14 9.10
C ASN A 653 18.20 -3.17 8.57
N GLU A 654 18.15 -4.34 9.15
CA GLU A 654 17.13 -5.34 8.80
C GLU A 654 15.75 -4.92 9.33
N PRO A 655 14.68 -5.22 8.57
CA PRO A 655 13.32 -4.95 9.05
C PRO A 655 12.98 -5.83 10.27
N ILE A 656 12.31 -5.23 11.23
CA ILE A 656 11.79 -5.88 12.43
C ILE A 656 10.29 -5.71 12.48
N SER A 657 9.60 -6.68 13.06
CA SER A 657 8.15 -6.72 13.19
C SER A 657 7.46 -6.88 11.83
N VAL A 658 6.24 -6.36 11.64
CA VAL A 658 5.48 -6.50 10.40
C VAL A 658 6.08 -5.71 9.24
N SER A 659 5.95 -6.24 8.03
CA SER A 659 6.31 -5.58 6.79
C SER A 659 5.41 -6.07 5.64
N PRO A 660 4.73 -5.16 4.91
CA PRO A 660 4.64 -3.71 5.15
C PRO A 660 3.83 -3.35 6.39
N LEU A 661 4.17 -2.22 7.04
CA LEU A 661 3.24 -1.54 7.93
C LEU A 661 2.51 -0.43 7.13
N THR A 662 1.19 -0.52 7.07
CA THR A 662 0.36 0.42 6.31
C THR A 662 0.55 1.86 6.79
N TRP A 663 0.60 2.06 8.10
CA TRP A 663 0.82 3.37 8.71
C TRP A 663 2.18 3.98 8.35
N SER A 664 3.26 3.19 8.26
CA SER A 664 4.57 3.69 7.81
C SER A 664 4.48 4.32 6.42
N HIS A 665 3.85 3.64 5.49
CA HIS A 665 3.64 4.14 4.12
C HIS A 665 2.72 5.37 4.08
N ALA A 666 1.63 5.38 4.84
CA ALA A 666 0.73 6.52 4.94
C ALA A 666 1.43 7.77 5.49
N THR A 667 2.29 7.59 6.50
CA THR A 667 3.04 8.70 7.09
C THR A 667 4.04 9.30 6.11
N VAL A 668 4.72 8.48 5.28
CA VAL A 668 5.56 9.00 4.18
C VAL A 668 4.73 9.90 3.25
N VAL A 669 3.57 9.42 2.82
CA VAL A 669 2.70 10.16 1.90
C VAL A 669 2.23 11.48 2.52
N SER A 670 1.68 11.44 3.73
CA SER A 670 1.15 12.64 4.39
C SER A 670 2.24 13.66 4.71
N THR A 671 3.41 13.22 5.18
CA THR A 671 4.52 14.11 5.53
C THR A 671 5.12 14.76 4.28
N ALA A 672 5.27 14.00 3.18
CA ALA A 672 5.76 14.55 1.92
C ALA A 672 4.80 15.60 1.32
N ILE A 673 3.49 15.35 1.35
CA ILE A 673 2.49 16.35 0.89
C ILE A 673 2.56 17.61 1.74
N LYS A 674 2.60 17.48 3.07
CA LYS A 674 2.73 18.64 3.97
C LYS A 674 4.01 19.44 3.71
N TYR A 675 5.12 18.75 3.45
CA TYR A 675 6.37 19.41 3.05
C TYR A 675 6.17 20.26 1.80
N LEU A 676 5.51 19.70 0.76
CA LEU A 676 5.25 20.40 -0.49
C LEU A 676 4.26 21.55 -0.32
N GLU A 677 3.19 21.39 0.45
CA GLU A 677 2.24 22.45 0.79
C GLU A 677 2.93 23.59 1.55
N LYS A 678 3.82 23.26 2.49
CA LYS A 678 4.60 24.24 3.22
C LYS A 678 5.60 24.96 2.31
N LEU A 679 6.27 24.23 1.42
CA LEU A 679 7.16 24.82 0.42
C LEU A 679 6.42 25.84 -0.46
N GLU A 680 5.21 25.48 -0.92
CA GLU A 680 4.33 26.37 -1.68
C GLU A 680 4.01 27.64 -0.90
N SER A 681 3.70 27.53 0.40
CA SER A 681 3.35 28.66 1.25
C SER A 681 4.54 29.57 1.58
N LEU A 682 5.77 29.05 1.57
CA LEU A 682 6.97 29.80 1.91
C LEU A 682 7.68 30.43 0.71
N GLN A 683 7.47 29.92 -0.50
CA GLN A 683 8.09 30.44 -1.73
C GLN A 683 7.14 31.37 -2.48
N LEU A 684 7.02 32.60 -1.99
CA LEU A 684 6.17 33.62 -2.60
C LEU A 684 6.99 34.58 -3.50
N CYS A 685 6.39 35.04 -4.58
CA CYS A 685 6.97 36.07 -5.45
C CYS A 685 6.96 37.41 -4.72
N ASN A 686 8.11 38.08 -4.66
CA ASN A 686 8.26 39.38 -4.01
C ASN A 686 7.43 40.50 -4.66
N THR A 687 7.01 40.32 -5.93
CA THR A 687 6.27 41.34 -6.69
C THR A 687 4.75 41.16 -6.60
N CYS A 688 4.24 39.93 -6.74
CA CYS A 688 2.80 39.68 -6.81
C CYS A 688 2.26 38.85 -5.64
N ASN A 689 3.11 38.45 -4.70
CA ASN A 689 2.79 37.61 -3.54
C ASN A 689 2.11 36.27 -3.87
N GLN A 690 2.30 35.77 -5.10
CA GLN A 690 1.81 34.45 -5.52
C GLN A 690 2.89 33.39 -5.31
N PRO A 691 2.52 32.14 -5.05
CA PRO A 691 3.48 31.04 -4.95
C PRO A 691 4.30 30.87 -6.23
N ILE A 692 5.65 30.87 -6.09
CA ILE A 692 6.59 30.55 -7.16
C ILE A 692 6.57 29.05 -7.45
N PHE A 693 6.52 28.24 -6.38
CA PHE A 693 6.33 26.79 -6.45
C PHE A 693 4.83 26.47 -6.28
N ARG A 694 4.31 25.57 -7.11
CA ARG A 694 2.96 25.02 -6.95
C ARG A 694 3.05 23.51 -6.90
N MET A 695 2.56 22.94 -5.82
CA MET A 695 2.54 21.48 -5.61
C MET A 695 1.60 20.80 -6.60
N ARG A 696 0.41 21.32 -6.81
CA ARG A 696 -0.51 20.77 -7.83
C ARG A 696 -0.42 21.64 -9.07
N ARG A 697 -0.13 21.01 -10.21
CA ARG A 697 -0.29 21.68 -11.50
C ARG A 697 -1.77 22.04 -11.62
N GLN A 698 -2.06 23.30 -11.97
CA GLN A 698 -3.43 23.69 -12.27
C GLN A 698 -3.95 22.75 -13.36
N GLY A 699 -5.20 22.30 -13.23
CA GLY A 699 -5.82 21.29 -14.12
C GLY A 699 -5.73 21.63 -15.60
N PRO A 700 -6.24 20.81 -16.51
CA PRO A 700 -5.99 20.93 -17.93
C PRO A 700 -6.22 22.38 -18.36
N VAL A 701 -5.19 22.99 -18.95
CA VAL A 701 -5.34 24.28 -19.61
C VAL A 701 -6.49 24.08 -20.58
N GLU A 702 -7.62 24.76 -20.36
CA GLU A 702 -8.70 24.77 -21.34
C GLU A 702 -8.08 25.10 -22.69
N VAL A 703 -8.05 24.12 -23.58
CA VAL A 703 -7.58 24.33 -24.94
C VAL A 703 -8.61 25.22 -25.64
N LYS A 704 -8.45 26.51 -25.48
CA LYS A 704 -9.24 27.51 -26.19
C LYS A 704 -8.67 27.64 -27.61
N SER A 705 -9.25 26.88 -28.53
CA SER A 705 -9.14 27.05 -29.98
C SER A 705 -7.90 26.45 -30.71
N GLN A 706 -8.06 26.29 -32.02
CA GLN A 706 -7.05 25.88 -33.02
C GLN A 706 -5.69 26.60 -32.84
N ALA A 707 -5.72 27.90 -32.47
CA ALA A 707 -4.54 28.71 -32.20
C ALA A 707 -3.66 28.20 -31.07
N THR A 708 -4.19 27.39 -30.16
CA THR A 708 -3.39 26.78 -29.08
C THR A 708 -2.67 25.51 -29.55
N PHE A 709 -3.22 24.84 -30.55
CA PHE A 709 -2.59 23.67 -31.19
C PHE A 709 -1.40 24.11 -32.03
N ASP A 710 -1.58 25.19 -32.81
CA ASP A 710 -0.52 25.80 -33.64
C ASP A 710 0.63 26.38 -32.80
N ARG A 711 0.31 26.85 -31.57
CA ARG A 711 1.30 27.33 -30.61
C ARG A 711 2.06 26.18 -29.94
N PHE A 712 1.42 25.04 -29.80
CA PHE A 712 2.02 23.81 -29.25
C PHE A 712 3.05 23.21 -30.24
N GLU A 713 2.76 23.23 -31.56
CA GLU A 713 3.73 22.88 -32.60
C GLU A 713 4.94 23.82 -32.58
N ALA A 714 4.75 25.14 -32.35
CA ALA A 714 5.82 26.12 -32.31
C ALA A 714 6.70 26.07 -31.03
N GLU A 715 6.15 25.64 -29.89
CA GLU A 715 6.91 25.53 -28.62
C GLU A 715 7.74 24.24 -28.53
N PHE A 716 7.50 23.26 -29.38
CA PHE A 716 8.25 22.00 -29.48
C PHE A 716 9.11 21.93 -30.77
N GLU A 717 9.64 23.02 -31.26
CA GLU A 717 10.76 23.00 -32.23
C GLU A 717 11.99 22.39 -31.57
N ILE A 718 12.12 21.09 -31.76
CA ILE A 718 13.22 20.30 -31.27
C ILE A 718 14.31 20.29 -32.36
N THR A 719 15.29 21.14 -32.22
CA THR A 719 16.48 21.12 -33.02
C THR A 719 17.38 19.94 -32.70
N ASP A 720 17.82 19.24 -33.75
CA ASP A 720 18.78 18.11 -33.82
C ASP A 720 18.29 16.73 -33.36
N SER A 721 18.30 15.79 -34.31
CA SER A 721 17.97 14.34 -34.21
C SER A 721 16.50 13.98 -33.96
N ARG A 722 15.61 14.93 -33.74
CA ARG A 722 14.23 14.78 -33.32
C ARG A 722 13.20 15.02 -34.42
N GLU A 723 13.61 15.42 -35.58
CA GLU A 723 12.75 15.59 -36.78
C GLU A 723 12.09 14.30 -37.27
N VAL A 724 12.43 13.18 -36.64
CA VAL A 724 11.97 11.85 -37.00
C VAL A 724 10.74 11.41 -36.17
N PHE A 725 10.52 12.03 -35.01
CA PHE A 725 9.42 11.68 -34.13
C PHE A 725 8.47 12.86 -33.93
N SER A 726 7.18 12.61 -34.11
CA SER A 726 6.13 13.61 -33.99
C SER A 726 4.92 13.09 -33.20
N ALA A 727 4.18 14.02 -32.59
CA ALA A 727 2.87 13.75 -32.02
C ALA A 727 1.76 13.59 -33.06
N VAL A 728 2.01 14.00 -34.31
CA VAL A 728 1.05 13.96 -35.40
C VAL A 728 1.73 13.46 -36.68
N GLY A 729 1.07 12.54 -37.37
CA GLY A 729 1.51 12.04 -38.66
C GLY A 729 0.35 11.90 -39.64
N GLN A 730 0.53 12.35 -40.88
CA GLN A 730 -0.44 12.19 -41.95
C GLN A 730 0.17 11.38 -43.10
N PHE A 731 -0.61 10.47 -43.68
CA PHE A 731 -0.13 9.63 -44.77
C PHE A 731 -1.29 9.21 -45.71
N VAL A 732 -0.93 8.82 -46.92
CA VAL A 732 -1.87 8.33 -47.91
C VAL A 732 -1.56 6.87 -48.21
N LYS A 733 -2.55 6.01 -48.13
CA LYS A 733 -2.40 4.57 -48.39
C LYS A 733 -3.41 4.07 -49.41
N ASN A 734 -2.99 3.13 -50.23
CA ASN A 734 -3.91 2.39 -51.13
C ASN A 734 -4.36 1.12 -50.39
N ASP A 735 -5.67 0.86 -50.36
CA ASP A 735 -6.19 -0.42 -49.89
C ASP A 735 -5.83 -1.51 -50.93
N PRO A 736 -5.07 -2.52 -50.56
CA PRO A 736 -4.63 -3.58 -51.44
C PRO A 736 -5.79 -4.43 -51.99
N ARG A 737 -6.99 -4.39 -51.37
CA ARG A 737 -8.15 -5.20 -51.79
C ARG A 737 -9.08 -4.46 -52.74
N SER A 738 -9.30 -3.16 -52.50
CA SER A 738 -10.22 -2.33 -53.31
C SER A 738 -9.55 -1.44 -54.32
N GLY A 739 -8.21 -1.19 -54.19
CA GLY A 739 -7.46 -0.22 -54.99
C GLY A 739 -7.79 1.25 -54.62
N GLN A 740 -8.66 1.48 -53.61
CA GLN A 740 -9.10 2.80 -53.20
C GLN A 740 -7.98 3.50 -52.41
N LYS A 741 -7.79 4.80 -52.65
CA LYS A 741 -6.87 5.62 -51.89
C LYS A 741 -7.56 6.14 -50.63
N PHE A 742 -6.89 5.96 -49.46
CA PHE A 742 -7.29 6.55 -48.19
C PHE A 742 -6.25 7.56 -47.73
N GLN A 743 -6.73 8.63 -47.17
CA GLN A 743 -5.91 9.58 -46.41
C GLN A 743 -6.13 9.31 -44.94
N ALA A 744 -5.04 9.13 -44.16
CA ALA A 744 -5.09 8.83 -42.75
C ALA A 744 -4.30 9.86 -41.95
N ALA A 745 -4.78 10.16 -40.75
CA ALA A 745 -4.07 10.98 -39.77
C ALA A 745 -4.01 10.20 -38.44
N LEU A 746 -2.80 10.01 -37.92
CA LEU A 746 -2.53 9.44 -36.61
C LEU A 746 -2.07 10.59 -35.70
N ALA A 747 -2.64 10.70 -34.52
CA ALA A 747 -2.31 11.72 -33.53
C ALA A 747 -2.23 11.15 -32.13
N ILE A 748 -1.30 11.68 -31.33
CA ILE A 748 -1.10 11.31 -29.92
C ILE A 748 -1.13 12.59 -29.08
N ASP A 749 -2.05 12.69 -28.12
CA ASP A 749 -1.98 13.77 -27.14
C ASP A 749 -0.90 13.44 -26.10
N THR A 750 0.27 14.03 -26.32
CA THR A 750 1.44 13.78 -25.47
C THR A 750 1.30 14.37 -24.07
N ARG A 751 0.36 15.29 -23.84
CA ARG A 751 0.11 15.88 -22.50
C ARG A 751 -0.53 14.85 -21.58
N ASP A 752 -1.51 14.11 -22.10
CA ASP A 752 -2.25 13.11 -21.35
C ASP A 752 -1.69 11.68 -21.54
N CYS A 753 -0.67 11.53 -22.41
CA CYS A 753 0.06 10.27 -22.52
C CYS A 753 0.83 9.98 -21.24
N ILE A 754 0.57 8.86 -20.62
CA ILE A 754 1.17 8.41 -19.34
C ILE A 754 2.45 7.58 -19.52
N GLY A 755 2.88 7.34 -20.75
CA GLY A 755 4.08 6.57 -21.04
C GLY A 755 3.95 5.07 -20.72
N CYS A 756 2.75 4.51 -20.80
CA CYS A 756 2.47 3.12 -20.46
C CYS A 756 2.99 2.09 -21.47
N GLU A 757 3.49 2.53 -22.62
CA GLU A 757 4.05 1.70 -23.71
C GLU A 757 3.06 0.74 -24.40
N VAL A 758 1.80 0.67 -23.98
CA VAL A 758 0.84 -0.31 -24.50
C VAL A 758 0.57 -0.12 -25.99
N CYS A 759 0.34 1.13 -26.45
CA CYS A 759 0.13 1.42 -27.86
C CYS A 759 1.38 1.12 -28.72
N VAL A 760 2.58 1.29 -28.13
CA VAL A 760 3.85 0.98 -28.81
C VAL A 760 4.03 -0.54 -28.94
N ALA A 761 3.70 -1.30 -27.88
CA ALA A 761 3.80 -2.76 -27.88
C ALA A 761 2.83 -3.44 -28.85
N HIS A 762 1.67 -2.81 -29.14
CA HIS A 762 0.66 -3.31 -30.07
C HIS A 762 0.82 -2.75 -31.49
N CYS A 763 1.81 -1.88 -31.71
CA CYS A 763 2.09 -1.36 -33.06
C CYS A 763 2.97 -2.32 -33.85
N HIS A 764 2.37 -3.25 -34.59
CA HIS A 764 3.06 -4.30 -35.35
C HIS A 764 3.99 -3.78 -36.46
N ARG A 765 3.91 -2.51 -36.81
CA ARG A 765 4.67 -1.88 -37.87
C ARG A 765 5.74 -0.92 -37.35
N ASP A 766 5.99 -0.90 -36.06
CA ASP A 766 6.98 -0.01 -35.45
C ASP A 766 6.77 1.48 -35.74
N VAL A 767 5.52 1.89 -36.00
CA VAL A 767 5.14 3.29 -36.27
C VAL A 767 5.17 4.13 -35.00
N LEU A 768 4.91 3.50 -33.83
CA LEU A 768 4.94 4.16 -32.53
C LEU A 768 6.22 3.79 -31.77
N LYS A 769 6.85 4.77 -31.12
CA LYS A 769 8.06 4.60 -30.32
C LYS A 769 7.97 5.42 -29.02
N MET A 770 8.65 4.94 -27.99
CA MET A 770 8.84 5.72 -26.77
C MET A 770 9.99 6.68 -26.91
N VAL A 771 9.72 7.97 -26.70
CA VAL A 771 10.72 9.06 -26.67
C VAL A 771 10.45 9.90 -25.44
N ASP A 772 11.44 10.06 -24.56
CA ASP A 772 11.36 10.83 -23.32
C ASP A 772 10.15 10.48 -22.43
N GLY A 773 9.79 9.18 -22.41
CA GLY A 773 8.67 8.67 -21.59
C GLY A 773 7.28 8.95 -22.16
N LYS A 774 7.18 9.36 -23.44
CA LYS A 774 5.92 9.55 -24.17
C LYS A 774 5.92 8.71 -25.44
N ALA A 775 4.75 8.24 -25.85
CA ALA A 775 4.59 7.62 -27.16
C ALA A 775 4.62 8.71 -28.22
N LEU A 776 5.41 8.52 -29.27
CA LEU A 776 5.47 9.39 -30.45
C LEU A 776 5.43 8.56 -31.72
N ILE A 777 5.10 9.21 -32.84
CA ILE A 777 5.03 8.62 -34.17
C ILE A 777 6.42 8.72 -34.81
N ASP A 778 6.98 7.59 -35.22
CA ASP A 778 8.18 7.54 -36.07
C ASP A 778 7.78 7.82 -37.50
N LEU A 779 8.03 9.04 -37.94
CA LEU A 779 7.62 9.51 -39.28
C LEU A 779 8.27 8.70 -40.41
N ARG A 780 9.42 8.05 -40.16
CA ARG A 780 10.08 7.17 -41.14
C ARG A 780 9.28 5.92 -41.44
N ASN A 781 8.54 5.42 -40.42
CA ASN A 781 7.75 4.21 -40.51
C ASN A 781 6.26 4.51 -40.72
N LEU A 782 5.84 5.75 -40.72
CA LEU A 782 4.43 6.16 -40.76
C LEU A 782 3.65 5.53 -41.93
N ASN A 783 4.26 5.44 -43.09
CA ASN A 783 3.64 4.80 -44.29
C ASN A 783 3.47 3.27 -44.13
N ALA A 784 4.11 2.65 -43.19
CA ALA A 784 3.96 1.22 -42.87
C ALA A 784 2.70 0.94 -42.03
N CYS A 785 2.08 1.95 -41.41
CA CYS A 785 0.85 1.80 -40.61
C CYS A 785 -0.21 1.03 -41.42
N ASP A 786 -0.74 -0.05 -40.88
CA ASP A 786 -1.78 -0.89 -41.50
C ASP A 786 -3.20 -0.37 -41.27
N MET A 787 -3.34 0.66 -40.46
CA MET A 787 -4.61 1.33 -40.15
C MET A 787 -5.63 0.42 -39.44
N ASP A 788 -5.16 -0.60 -38.71
CA ASP A 788 -6.01 -1.56 -37.98
C ASP A 788 -6.70 -0.96 -36.76
N GLY A 789 -6.16 0.15 -36.22
CA GLY A 789 -6.72 0.86 -35.08
C GLY A 789 -6.37 0.22 -33.72
N GLU A 790 -5.61 -0.86 -33.67
CA GLU A 790 -5.28 -1.53 -32.39
C GLU A 790 -4.61 -0.58 -31.40
N CYS A 791 -3.73 0.30 -31.85
CA CYS A 791 -3.07 1.28 -30.98
C CYS A 791 -4.04 2.29 -30.35
N VAL A 792 -5.19 2.54 -30.96
CA VAL A 792 -6.28 3.38 -30.44
C VAL A 792 -7.07 2.60 -29.40
N GLU A 793 -7.47 1.37 -29.70
CA GLU A 793 -8.30 0.53 -28.84
C GLU A 793 -7.62 0.13 -27.53
N VAL A 794 -6.28 -0.05 -27.56
CA VAL A 794 -5.52 -0.46 -26.38
C VAL A 794 -5.04 0.70 -25.53
N CYS A 795 -5.20 1.94 -25.96
CA CYS A 795 -4.74 3.11 -25.22
C CYS A 795 -5.59 3.33 -23.97
N PRO A 796 -5.05 3.20 -22.75
CA PRO A 796 -5.85 3.30 -21.52
C PRO A 796 -6.30 4.72 -21.20
N THR A 797 -5.74 5.72 -21.88
CA THR A 797 -6.07 7.15 -21.68
C THR A 797 -6.71 7.80 -22.89
N ASP A 798 -7.07 7.02 -23.92
CA ASP A 798 -7.68 7.48 -25.18
C ASP A 798 -6.92 8.63 -25.89
N VAL A 799 -5.60 8.71 -25.68
CA VAL A 799 -4.77 9.78 -26.24
C VAL A 799 -4.32 9.50 -27.68
N VAL A 800 -4.50 8.28 -28.15
CA VAL A 800 -4.16 7.91 -29.55
C VAL A 800 -5.42 8.01 -30.38
N SER A 801 -5.34 8.70 -31.51
CA SER A 801 -6.45 8.87 -32.44
C SER A 801 -6.01 8.55 -33.87
N LEU A 802 -6.81 7.77 -34.58
CA LEU A 802 -6.61 7.44 -35.98
C LEU A 802 -7.87 7.83 -36.77
N ILE A 803 -7.71 8.72 -37.74
CA ILE A 803 -8.78 9.09 -38.67
C ILE A 803 -8.44 8.56 -40.07
N ILE A 804 -9.39 7.88 -40.69
CA ILE A 804 -9.27 7.38 -42.07
C ILE A 804 -10.43 7.93 -42.90
N ARG A 805 -10.13 8.50 -44.08
CA ARG A 805 -11.10 9.02 -45.03
C ARG A 805 -10.76 8.56 -46.43
N PRO A 806 -11.75 8.33 -47.34
CA PRO A 806 -11.48 8.15 -48.75
C PRO A 806 -10.79 9.40 -49.30
N ALA A 807 -9.79 9.22 -50.13
CA ALA A 807 -9.07 10.35 -50.77
C ALA A 807 -9.86 10.86 -51.97
N GLU A 808 -10.95 11.58 -51.73
CA GLU A 808 -11.75 12.16 -52.83
C GLU A 808 -11.52 13.64 -53.10
N ASP A 809 -10.77 14.38 -52.32
CA ASP A 809 -10.41 15.77 -52.67
C ASP A 809 -9.17 16.25 -51.89
N SER A 810 -8.49 17.24 -52.47
CA SER A 810 -7.18 17.74 -52.10
C SER A 810 -7.09 18.56 -50.78
N THR A 811 -7.98 18.37 -49.83
CA THR A 811 -7.92 18.97 -48.49
C THR A 811 -7.49 17.95 -47.45
N PRO A 812 -6.50 18.28 -46.59
CA PRO A 812 -6.11 17.43 -45.47
C PRO A 812 -7.32 17.17 -44.55
N PRO A 813 -7.46 15.96 -43.95
CA PRO A 813 -8.50 15.71 -42.97
C PRO A 813 -8.35 16.65 -41.78
N GLU A 814 -9.45 17.28 -41.33
CA GLU A 814 -9.46 18.01 -40.06
C GLU A 814 -9.02 17.09 -38.95
N MET A 815 -8.10 17.57 -38.12
CA MET A 815 -7.63 16.83 -36.95
C MET A 815 -8.80 16.45 -36.00
N PRO A 816 -8.79 15.24 -35.44
CA PRO A 816 -9.80 14.86 -34.43
C PRO A 816 -9.72 15.83 -33.26
N LYS A 817 -10.83 16.44 -32.92
CA LYS A 817 -10.97 17.13 -31.64
C LYS A 817 -10.86 16.07 -30.54
N PRO A 818 -10.05 16.29 -29.50
CA PRO A 818 -10.10 15.42 -28.32
C PRO A 818 -11.55 15.33 -27.85
N LEU A 819 -12.05 14.13 -27.68
CA LEU A 819 -13.38 13.90 -27.15
C LEU A 819 -13.42 14.49 -25.73
N LEU A 820 -13.97 15.68 -25.61
CA LEU A 820 -14.41 16.23 -24.34
C LEU A 820 -15.53 15.32 -23.82
N ASN A 821 -15.21 14.50 -22.84
CA ASN A 821 -16.20 13.79 -22.07
C ASN A 821 -17.13 14.82 -21.40
N THR A 822 -18.29 15.04 -22.01
CA THR A 822 -19.43 15.60 -21.33
C THR A 822 -20.10 14.46 -20.55
N LYS A 823 -19.70 14.27 -19.29
CA LYS A 823 -20.58 14.05 -18.14
C LYS A 823 -19.75 13.87 -16.87
#